data_0569492fb8fa1e9608e7b745dc7c5609
#
_entry.id   0569492fb8fa1e9608e7b745dc7c5609
#
_cell.length_a   1.000
_cell.length_b   1.000
_cell.length_c   1.000
_cell.angle_alpha   90.00
_cell.angle_beta   90.00
_cell.angle_gamma   90.00
#
_symmetry.space_group_name_H-M   'P 1'
#
loop_
_entity.id
_entity.type
_entity.pdbx_description
1 polymer ?
#
loop_
_entity_poly.entity_id
_entity_poly.type
_entity_poly.pdbx_seq_one_letter_code
_entity_poly.pdbx_strand_id
1 'polypeptide(L)'
;MPQVKGTEMDEMMRSFAEKVFASEVKDEDSRHEISPFDVEEICPILHREVREHRIHKETTATADKRKKRLSLKTIALALPVAETSATKLSTIDEFIAASPLYQAVPDFQRVQITGDYASGVTVEDFEVVCSGLYRALCIREKYMQKSVQRFPKTPSQYLRSIEGEVWQADDGCAPVFTPPVKEGEDPFQADNLPEDLSYCIRMQGGVVYVYATAAVAQRGEPKALLYPNLQEFVDDMNFLLALIAQGPMKTYAHRRLKFLSSKFKVHEMLNDMEELKELKNNPHRDFYNCRKVDTHIHAAACMNQKHLLRFIKKSYRVDAERVVYDAKGKKLTLKQLFQQLNLHPYDLTVDSLDVHAGRQTFQRFDKFNDKYNPVGASELRDLYLKTENAIDGEYFATIIKEVGCDLEDAKYQHAEPRLSIYGRSPEEWAKLANWFNRHRVYSPNMKWMIQVPRIYDVFRAKNLLPHFGKMLENIFVPVFEATVQPQANKELSVLLRHVTGFDSVDDESKHSGHMFSTKSPTPENWSHEKNPSYTYYLYYMYANITVLNNLRRERGMNTFLFRPHCGEAGAITHLLAAFMTADNISHGLNLKKSPVLQYLYYLSQIPIAMSPLSNNSLFLEYAKNPLLDFHQKGLMVSLSTDDPMQFHYTKEPLMEEYAIAAQVFKLSTCDMCEIARSSILQCGLSHEEKTKFLGENYGEEGPQGNNIGKTNVSQIRMAYRYETWCYELNLIAEGLKTSE
;
A
#
# COMPACT_ATOMS: atom_id res chain seq x y z
N MET A 1 -23.59 -23.12 0.56
CA MET A 1 -24.36 -22.00 1.16
C MET A 1 -25.78 -22.02 0.63
N PRO A 2 -26.85 -21.87 1.44
CA PRO A 2 -28.16 -21.57 0.88
C PRO A 2 -28.03 -20.24 0.12
N GLN A 3 -28.52 -20.21 -1.11
CA GLN A 3 -28.60 -18.99 -1.91
C GLN A 3 -29.51 -17.99 -1.18
N VAL A 4 -28.93 -17.10 -0.39
CA VAL A 4 -29.64 -15.95 0.15
C VAL A 4 -29.90 -15.03 -1.06
N LYS A 5 -31.17 -14.78 -1.35
CA LYS A 5 -31.56 -13.87 -2.43
C LYS A 5 -30.89 -12.52 -2.19
N GLY A 6 -30.36 -11.87 -3.22
CA GLY A 6 -29.57 -10.65 -3.14
C GLY A 6 -30.18 -9.53 -2.28
N THR A 7 -31.52 -9.46 -2.18
CA THR A 7 -32.23 -8.50 -1.32
C THR A 7 -32.04 -8.72 0.19
N GLU A 8 -31.97 -9.97 0.66
CA GLU A 8 -31.73 -10.28 2.08
C GLU A 8 -30.28 -10.05 2.49
N MET A 9 -29.35 -10.28 1.59
CA MET A 9 -27.94 -9.98 1.79
C MET A 9 -27.71 -8.46 1.87
N ASP A 10 -28.36 -7.69 0.99
CA ASP A 10 -28.31 -6.22 0.99
C ASP A 10 -28.91 -5.61 2.27
N GLU A 11 -29.98 -6.17 2.81
CA GLU A 11 -30.59 -5.71 4.07
C GLU A 11 -29.72 -6.06 5.28
N MET A 12 -29.13 -7.25 5.30
CA MET A 12 -28.22 -7.66 6.38
C MET A 12 -26.94 -6.82 6.36
N MET A 13 -26.43 -6.50 5.18
CA MET A 13 -25.26 -5.64 4.99
C MET A 13 -25.55 -4.18 5.31
N ARG A 14 -26.77 -3.68 4.99
CA ARG A 14 -27.22 -2.37 5.45
C ARG A 14 -27.33 -2.29 6.96
N SER A 15 -27.97 -3.29 7.59
CA SER A 15 -28.10 -3.33 9.05
C SER A 15 -26.75 -3.43 9.75
N PHE A 16 -25.79 -4.14 9.16
CA PHE A 16 -24.43 -4.23 9.68
C PHE A 16 -23.67 -2.89 9.48
N ALA A 17 -23.75 -2.32 8.29
CA ALA A 17 -23.15 -1.01 8.02
C ALA A 17 -23.76 0.08 8.88
N GLU A 18 -25.09 0.13 9.04
CA GLU A 18 -25.77 1.08 9.94
C GLU A 18 -25.35 0.91 11.40
N LYS A 19 -25.07 -0.31 11.87
CA LYS A 19 -24.55 -0.56 13.22
C LYS A 19 -23.11 -0.12 13.38
N VAL A 20 -22.27 -0.36 12.39
CA VAL A 20 -20.87 0.08 12.38
C VAL A 20 -20.79 1.60 12.33
N PHE A 21 -21.58 2.24 11.45
CA PHE A 21 -21.56 3.69 11.28
C PHE A 21 -22.40 4.44 12.30
N ALA A 22 -23.44 3.84 12.89
CA ALA A 22 -24.20 4.48 13.97
C ALA A 22 -23.40 4.57 15.27
N SER A 23 -22.43 3.68 15.49
CA SER A 23 -21.48 3.79 16.61
C SER A 23 -20.46 4.92 16.39
N GLU A 24 -20.09 5.21 15.12
CA GLU A 24 -19.19 6.32 14.78
C GLU A 24 -19.84 7.71 14.92
N VAL A 25 -21.18 7.80 14.75
CA VAL A 25 -21.91 9.09 14.76
C VAL A 25 -22.32 9.54 16.16
N LYS A 26 -22.34 8.66 17.16
CA LYS A 26 -22.86 8.97 18.49
C LYS A 26 -21.85 9.52 19.48
N ASP A 27 -20.58 9.51 19.19
CA ASP A 27 -19.54 9.86 20.17
C ASP A 27 -18.55 10.90 19.64
N GLU A 28 -19.04 12.13 19.39
CA GLU A 28 -18.14 13.29 19.30
C GLU A 28 -17.46 13.64 20.66
N ASP A 29 -17.96 13.10 21.79
CA ASP A 29 -17.48 13.45 23.14
C ASP A 29 -16.77 12.32 23.90
N SER A 30 -16.86 11.06 23.51
CA SER A 30 -16.15 9.96 24.17
C SER A 30 -15.07 9.39 23.29
N ARG A 31 -13.89 9.96 23.38
CA ARG A 31 -12.69 9.69 22.56
C ARG A 31 -11.92 8.43 22.97
N HIS A 32 -12.61 7.42 23.41
CA HIS A 32 -12.09 6.06 23.47
C HIS A 32 -12.86 5.24 22.45
N GLU A 33 -12.33 5.19 21.22
CA GLU A 33 -12.82 4.28 20.19
C GLU A 33 -12.70 2.84 20.66
N ILE A 34 -13.75 2.34 21.23
CA ILE A 34 -13.97 0.92 21.33
C ILE A 34 -14.42 0.49 19.94
N SER A 35 -13.50 -0.11 19.16
CA SER A 35 -13.86 -0.76 17.92
C SER A 35 -15.05 -1.70 18.20
N PRO A 36 -16.07 -1.79 17.32
CA PRO A 36 -17.12 -2.80 17.46
C PRO A 36 -16.57 -4.23 17.51
N PHE A 37 -15.28 -4.41 17.21
CA PHE A 37 -14.54 -5.67 17.35
C PHE A 37 -13.85 -5.84 18.71
N ASP A 38 -13.70 -4.78 19.52
CA ASP A 38 -13.13 -4.83 20.87
C ASP A 38 -14.19 -5.18 21.95
N VAL A 39 -15.46 -5.20 21.58
CA VAL A 39 -16.58 -5.50 22.50
C VAL A 39 -16.49 -6.94 23.05
N GLU A 40 -15.85 -7.87 22.36
CA GLU A 40 -15.63 -9.24 22.87
C GLU A 40 -14.65 -9.29 24.06
N GLU A 41 -13.74 -8.31 24.19
CA GLU A 41 -12.82 -8.24 25.35
C GLU A 41 -13.43 -7.54 26.57
N ILE A 42 -14.51 -6.78 26.40
CA ILE A 42 -15.08 -5.94 27.49
C ILE A 42 -16.09 -6.70 28.36
N CYS A 43 -16.71 -7.76 27.85
CA CYS A 43 -17.67 -8.54 28.65
C CYS A 43 -17.68 -10.05 28.31
N PRO A 44 -16.61 -10.78 28.67
CA PRO A 44 -16.51 -12.21 28.35
C PRO A 44 -17.60 -13.06 29.03
N ILE A 45 -18.18 -12.59 30.13
CA ILE A 45 -19.18 -13.31 30.91
C ILE A 45 -20.56 -13.26 30.23
N LEU A 46 -21.00 -12.11 29.75
CA LEU A 46 -22.30 -11.93 29.08
C LEU A 46 -22.37 -12.67 27.75
N HIS A 47 -21.30 -12.70 26.99
CA HIS A 47 -21.22 -13.48 25.77
C HIS A 47 -21.19 -14.99 26.03
N ARG A 48 -20.59 -15.41 27.14
CA ARG A 48 -20.57 -16.80 27.56
C ARG A 48 -21.96 -17.27 27.97
N GLU A 49 -22.70 -16.47 28.75
CA GLU A 49 -24.09 -16.79 29.16
C GLU A 49 -25.06 -16.82 27.97
N VAL A 50 -24.96 -15.87 27.04
CA VAL A 50 -25.79 -15.85 25.82
C VAL A 50 -25.47 -17.05 24.92
N ARG A 51 -24.20 -17.45 24.83
CA ARG A 51 -23.75 -18.63 24.09
C ARG A 51 -24.21 -19.93 24.73
N GLU A 52 -24.10 -20.03 26.05
CA GLU A 52 -24.58 -21.20 26.83
C GLU A 52 -26.12 -21.30 26.76
N HIS A 53 -26.84 -20.20 26.79
CA HIS A 53 -28.30 -20.15 26.61
C HIS A 53 -28.74 -20.56 25.19
N ARG A 54 -27.97 -20.16 24.16
CA ARG A 54 -28.23 -20.55 22.77
C ARG A 54 -27.95 -22.03 22.56
N ILE A 55 -26.84 -22.55 23.11
CA ILE A 55 -26.47 -23.97 23.07
C ILE A 55 -27.50 -24.81 23.82
N HIS A 56 -28.02 -24.30 24.94
CA HIS A 56 -29.05 -25.01 25.72
C HIS A 56 -30.39 -25.06 25.01
N LYS A 57 -30.79 -23.99 24.27
CA LYS A 57 -31.99 -23.98 23.43
C LYS A 57 -31.86 -24.90 22.23
N GLU A 58 -30.69 -24.96 21.59
CA GLU A 58 -30.44 -25.85 20.43
C GLU A 58 -30.31 -27.32 20.85
N THR A 59 -29.76 -27.62 22.03
CA THR A 59 -29.66 -28.98 22.55
C THR A 59 -30.99 -29.55 23.04
N THR A 60 -31.96 -28.75 23.43
CA THR A 60 -33.31 -29.20 23.76
C THR A 60 -34.19 -29.40 22.52
N ALA A 61 -33.84 -28.83 21.38
CA ALA A 61 -34.63 -28.95 20.12
C ALA A 61 -34.21 -30.12 19.23
N THR A 62 -33.05 -30.75 19.44
CA THR A 62 -32.56 -31.83 18.57
C THR A 62 -31.71 -32.86 19.35
N ALA A 63 -32.40 -33.82 20.00
CA ALA A 63 -31.74 -34.96 20.65
C ALA A 63 -31.05 -35.90 19.64
N ASP A 64 -31.31 -35.80 18.35
CA ASP A 64 -30.79 -36.71 17.31
C ASP A 64 -29.54 -36.25 16.58
N LYS A 65 -29.09 -35.01 16.77
CA LYS A 65 -27.87 -34.48 16.10
C LYS A 65 -26.60 -34.62 16.97
N ARG A 66 -26.67 -35.32 18.09
CA ARG A 66 -25.56 -35.47 19.05
C ARG A 66 -24.39 -36.37 18.57
N LYS A 67 -24.48 -37.01 17.42
CA LYS A 67 -23.47 -37.98 16.96
C LYS A 67 -22.32 -37.42 16.11
N LYS A 68 -22.25 -36.11 15.84
CA LYS A 68 -21.19 -35.52 14.98
C LYS A 68 -20.41 -34.36 15.60
N ARG A 69 -20.35 -34.22 16.93
CA ARG A 69 -19.35 -33.37 17.57
C ARG A 69 -18.09 -34.16 17.82
N LEU A 70 -17.28 -34.34 16.81
CA LEU A 70 -15.91 -34.76 16.96
C LEU A 70 -15.11 -33.59 17.58
N SER A 71 -14.41 -33.84 18.71
CA SER A 71 -13.41 -32.90 19.17
C SER A 71 -12.28 -32.88 18.13
N LEU A 72 -11.60 -31.74 17.96
CA LEU A 72 -10.44 -31.66 17.06
C LEU A 72 -9.38 -32.75 17.28
N LYS A 73 -9.25 -33.24 18.53
CA LYS A 73 -8.44 -34.40 18.83
C LYS A 73 -8.98 -35.69 18.15
N THR A 74 -10.27 -35.84 18.02
CA THR A 74 -10.90 -36.99 17.37
C THR A 74 -10.79 -36.92 15.86
N ILE A 75 -10.76 -35.71 15.27
CA ILE A 75 -10.58 -35.53 13.84
C ILE A 75 -9.13 -35.77 13.44
N ALA A 76 -8.18 -35.28 14.25
CA ALA A 76 -6.76 -35.63 14.07
C ALA A 76 -6.52 -37.15 14.14
N LEU A 77 -7.39 -37.89 14.87
CA LEU A 77 -7.35 -39.36 14.97
C LEU A 77 -8.21 -40.06 13.90
N ALA A 78 -9.20 -39.41 13.32
CA ALA A 78 -10.11 -40.01 12.33
C ALA A 78 -9.69 -39.80 10.86
N LEU A 79 -8.85 -38.82 10.61
CA LEU A 79 -8.15 -38.72 9.34
C LEU A 79 -6.99 -39.72 9.38
N PRO A 80 -6.70 -40.46 8.32
CA PRO A 80 -5.47 -41.23 8.20
C PRO A 80 -4.29 -40.27 8.05
N VAL A 81 -4.12 -39.39 9.06
CA VAL A 81 -3.18 -38.27 9.07
C VAL A 81 -1.74 -38.76 9.26
N ALA A 82 -1.57 -39.95 9.85
CA ALA A 82 -0.23 -40.43 10.13
C ALA A 82 0.57 -40.86 8.91
N GLU A 83 -0.08 -41.33 7.85
CA GLU A 83 0.65 -41.82 6.67
C GLU A 83 0.53 -40.87 5.46
N THR A 84 -0.59 -40.15 5.31
CA THR A 84 -0.76 -39.25 4.14
C THR A 84 -0.24 -37.85 4.38
N SER A 85 -0.28 -37.31 5.59
CA SER A 85 0.30 -35.98 5.86
C SER A 85 1.82 -36.05 6.02
N ALA A 86 2.36 -37.15 6.55
CA ALA A 86 3.80 -37.36 6.52
C ALA A 86 4.31 -37.53 5.08
N THR A 87 3.54 -38.22 4.20
CA THR A 87 3.92 -38.42 2.81
C THR A 87 3.76 -37.13 1.98
N LYS A 88 2.82 -36.25 2.31
CA LYS A 88 2.65 -34.94 1.61
C LYS A 88 3.56 -33.85 2.17
N LEU A 89 3.85 -33.86 3.45
CA LEU A 89 4.96 -33.08 4.02
C LEU A 89 6.29 -33.56 3.43
N SER A 90 6.47 -34.86 3.22
CA SER A 90 7.65 -35.41 2.54
C SER A 90 7.72 -34.93 1.07
N THR A 91 6.61 -34.78 0.34
CA THR A 91 6.65 -34.29 -1.05
C THR A 91 6.97 -32.78 -1.14
N ILE A 92 6.56 -31.98 -0.16
CA ILE A 92 6.99 -30.57 -0.10
C ILE A 92 8.43 -30.48 0.40
N ASP A 93 8.79 -31.21 1.44
CA ASP A 93 10.16 -31.33 1.91
C ASP A 93 11.08 -31.95 0.84
N GLU A 94 10.61 -32.92 0.07
CA GLU A 94 11.32 -33.48 -1.08
C GLU A 94 11.39 -32.52 -2.26
N PHE A 95 10.35 -31.74 -2.56
CA PHE A 95 10.37 -30.71 -3.61
C PHE A 95 11.26 -29.53 -3.21
N ILE A 96 11.21 -29.11 -1.96
CA ILE A 96 12.09 -28.09 -1.38
C ILE A 96 13.53 -28.62 -1.32
N ALA A 97 13.75 -29.86 -0.86
CA ALA A 97 15.07 -30.47 -0.76
C ALA A 97 15.68 -30.85 -2.13
N ALA A 98 14.87 -31.08 -3.14
CA ALA A 98 15.32 -31.36 -4.51
C ALA A 98 15.76 -30.09 -5.28
N SER A 99 15.42 -28.90 -4.80
CA SER A 99 15.91 -27.65 -5.40
C SER A 99 17.41 -27.46 -5.13
N PRO A 100 18.26 -27.31 -6.15
CA PRO A 100 19.71 -27.09 -5.98
C PRO A 100 20.05 -25.88 -5.10
N LEU A 101 19.15 -24.90 -5.02
CA LEU A 101 19.33 -23.67 -4.23
C LEU A 101 18.90 -23.85 -2.76
N TYR A 102 17.97 -24.75 -2.49
CA TYR A 102 17.57 -25.08 -1.11
C TYR A 102 18.66 -25.82 -0.34
N GLN A 103 19.51 -26.56 -1.04
CA GLN A 103 20.70 -27.20 -0.46
C GLN A 103 21.71 -26.18 0.13
N ALA A 104 21.55 -24.89 -0.18
CA ALA A 104 22.39 -23.81 0.36
C ALA A 104 21.88 -23.22 1.68
N VAL A 105 20.73 -23.67 2.19
CA VAL A 105 20.23 -23.23 3.50
C VAL A 105 20.93 -24.03 4.59
N PRO A 106 21.62 -23.37 5.56
CA PRO A 106 22.20 -24.07 6.69
C PRO A 106 21.14 -24.81 7.54
N ASP A 107 21.58 -25.83 8.25
CA ASP A 107 20.72 -26.50 9.21
C ASP A 107 20.29 -25.54 10.32
N PHE A 108 19.02 -25.54 10.64
CA PHE A 108 18.45 -24.74 11.72
C PHE A 108 17.33 -25.48 12.46
N GLN A 109 16.99 -25.00 13.64
CA GLN A 109 15.96 -25.62 14.47
C GLN A 109 14.57 -25.23 13.95
N ARG A 110 13.95 -26.17 13.22
CA ARG A 110 12.57 -26.00 12.75
C ARG A 110 11.56 -26.19 13.87
N VAL A 111 10.68 -25.22 14.02
CA VAL A 111 9.63 -25.26 15.04
C VAL A 111 8.39 -25.85 14.44
N GLN A 112 7.97 -27.01 14.96
CA GLN A 112 6.68 -27.62 14.66
C GLN A 112 5.78 -27.51 15.89
N ILE A 113 4.64 -26.84 15.74
CA ILE A 113 3.61 -26.78 16.77
C ILE A 113 2.45 -27.63 16.27
N THR A 114 2.23 -28.76 16.92
CA THR A 114 1.18 -29.73 16.56
C THR A 114 -0.06 -29.48 17.41
N GLY A 115 -1.23 -29.73 16.86
CA GLY A 115 -2.45 -29.96 17.64
C GLY A 115 -3.69 -29.16 17.29
N ASP A 116 -3.67 -27.90 16.95
CA ASP A 116 -4.89 -27.11 16.72
C ASP A 116 -4.98 -26.55 15.29
N TYR A 117 -5.19 -27.41 14.32
CA TYR A 117 -5.26 -27.02 12.91
C TYR A 117 -6.48 -26.14 12.59
N ALA A 118 -7.63 -26.44 13.17
CA ALA A 118 -8.84 -25.67 12.97
C ALA A 118 -8.92 -24.44 13.88
N SER A 119 -7.87 -24.20 14.67
CA SER A 119 -7.72 -22.97 15.46
C SER A 119 -8.97 -22.63 16.30
N GLY A 120 -9.57 -23.67 16.94
CA GLY A 120 -10.69 -23.55 17.85
C GLY A 120 -12.04 -23.28 17.22
N VAL A 121 -12.19 -23.45 15.92
CA VAL A 121 -13.49 -23.51 15.24
C VAL A 121 -13.93 -24.98 15.06
N THR A 122 -15.20 -25.21 14.79
CA THR A 122 -15.71 -26.55 14.44
C THR A 122 -15.18 -26.97 13.06
N VAL A 123 -15.27 -28.28 12.73
CA VAL A 123 -14.85 -28.74 11.39
C VAL A 123 -15.67 -28.11 10.28
N GLU A 124 -17.00 -28.07 10.48
CA GLU A 124 -17.92 -27.42 9.53
C GLU A 124 -17.58 -25.95 9.33
N ASP A 125 -17.27 -25.22 10.43
CA ASP A 125 -16.83 -23.84 10.35
C ASP A 125 -15.46 -23.70 9.68
N PHE A 126 -14.54 -24.66 9.89
CA PHE A 126 -13.21 -24.65 9.28
C PHE A 126 -13.30 -24.76 7.76
N GLU A 127 -14.16 -25.63 7.22
CA GLU A 127 -14.40 -25.75 5.79
C GLU A 127 -14.95 -24.44 5.20
N VAL A 128 -15.92 -23.83 5.89
CA VAL A 128 -16.47 -22.52 5.49
C VAL A 128 -15.41 -21.43 5.51
N VAL A 129 -14.55 -21.42 6.52
CA VAL A 129 -13.44 -20.47 6.64
C VAL A 129 -12.45 -20.66 5.49
N CYS A 130 -12.03 -21.89 5.19
CA CYS A 130 -11.10 -22.17 4.10
C CYS A 130 -11.68 -21.78 2.74
N SER A 131 -12.95 -22.11 2.49
CA SER A 131 -13.66 -21.68 1.27
C SER A 131 -13.73 -20.15 1.15
N GLY A 132 -14.01 -19.46 2.24
CA GLY A 132 -14.03 -17.99 2.26
C GLY A 132 -12.67 -17.37 1.98
N LEU A 133 -11.61 -17.87 2.60
CA LEU A 133 -10.22 -17.39 2.36
C LEU A 133 -9.77 -17.67 0.92
N TYR A 134 -10.03 -18.87 0.42
CA TYR A 134 -9.75 -19.23 -0.96
C TYR A 134 -10.38 -18.26 -1.94
N ARG A 135 -11.69 -18.01 -1.82
CA ARG A 135 -12.42 -17.08 -2.68
C ARG A 135 -11.88 -15.64 -2.55
N ALA A 136 -11.50 -15.20 -1.35
CA ALA A 136 -10.90 -13.88 -1.16
C ALA A 136 -9.55 -13.76 -1.89
N LEU A 137 -8.72 -14.80 -1.86
CA LEU A 137 -7.45 -14.83 -2.60
C LEU A 137 -7.68 -14.80 -4.13
N CYS A 138 -8.65 -15.57 -4.64
CA CYS A 138 -9.03 -15.55 -6.06
C CYS A 138 -9.53 -14.16 -6.50
N ILE A 139 -10.32 -13.48 -5.66
CA ILE A 139 -10.75 -12.10 -5.94
C ILE A 139 -9.53 -11.20 -6.09
N ARG A 140 -8.60 -11.22 -5.13
CA ARG A 140 -7.39 -10.38 -5.22
C ARG A 140 -6.56 -10.71 -6.45
N GLU A 141 -6.29 -11.99 -6.73
CA GLU A 141 -5.54 -12.41 -7.92
C GLU A 141 -6.17 -11.83 -9.19
N LYS A 142 -7.50 -11.99 -9.35
CA LYS A 142 -8.27 -11.44 -10.47
C LYS A 142 -8.03 -9.94 -10.66
N TYR A 143 -8.07 -9.16 -9.58
CA TYR A 143 -7.88 -7.71 -9.65
C TYR A 143 -6.43 -7.34 -9.99
N MET A 144 -5.45 -8.03 -9.43
CA MET A 144 -4.03 -7.79 -9.72
C MET A 144 -3.70 -8.13 -11.18
N GLN A 145 -4.19 -9.26 -11.69
CA GLN A 145 -4.00 -9.66 -13.09
C GLN A 145 -4.65 -8.67 -14.06
N LYS A 146 -5.92 -8.26 -13.83
CA LYS A 146 -6.61 -7.29 -14.69
C LYS A 146 -5.86 -5.95 -14.78
N SER A 147 -5.25 -5.49 -13.69
CA SER A 147 -4.57 -4.20 -13.62
C SER A 147 -3.06 -4.25 -13.93
N VAL A 148 -2.53 -5.41 -14.31
CA VAL A 148 -1.10 -5.58 -14.58
C VAL A 148 -0.25 -5.23 -13.34
N GLN A 149 -0.71 -5.64 -12.17
CA GLN A 149 -0.04 -5.47 -10.88
C GLN A 149 0.44 -6.82 -10.34
N ARG A 150 1.27 -6.77 -9.30
CA ARG A 150 1.94 -7.95 -8.76
C ARG A 150 0.99 -8.80 -7.92
N PHE A 151 1.02 -10.10 -8.16
CA PHE A 151 0.48 -11.11 -7.25
C PHE A 151 1.55 -12.19 -7.04
N PRO A 152 1.78 -12.67 -5.80
CA PRO A 152 2.82 -13.65 -5.54
C PRO A 152 2.57 -14.98 -6.27
N LYS A 153 3.68 -15.62 -6.72
CA LYS A 153 3.63 -16.90 -7.46
C LYS A 153 3.12 -18.05 -6.59
N THR A 154 3.59 -18.15 -5.35
CA THR A 154 3.23 -19.24 -4.44
C THR A 154 1.72 -19.32 -4.18
N PRO A 155 1.00 -18.27 -3.75
CA PRO A 155 -0.46 -18.37 -3.64
C PRO A 155 -1.14 -18.71 -4.96
N SER A 156 -0.69 -18.16 -6.09
CA SER A 156 -1.25 -18.48 -7.40
C SER A 156 -1.13 -19.96 -7.72
N GLN A 157 0.02 -20.58 -7.45
CA GLN A 157 0.24 -22.02 -7.61
C GLN A 157 -0.71 -22.85 -6.73
N TYR A 158 -0.89 -22.44 -5.47
CA TYR A 158 -1.84 -23.11 -4.57
C TYR A 158 -3.28 -22.99 -5.06
N LEU A 159 -3.70 -21.81 -5.52
CA LEU A 159 -5.05 -21.60 -6.06
C LEU A 159 -5.32 -22.52 -7.25
N ARG A 160 -4.39 -22.59 -8.23
CA ARG A 160 -4.51 -23.48 -9.40
C ARG A 160 -4.49 -24.96 -9.01
N SER A 161 -3.67 -25.35 -8.03
CA SER A 161 -3.60 -26.73 -7.58
C SER A 161 -4.91 -27.23 -6.93
N ILE A 162 -5.68 -26.33 -6.33
CA ILE A 162 -7.00 -26.62 -5.77
C ILE A 162 -8.01 -26.81 -6.91
N GLU A 163 -7.91 -26.07 -7.99
CA GLU A 163 -8.76 -26.19 -9.19
C GLU A 163 -8.37 -27.39 -10.08
N GLY A 164 -7.31 -28.13 -9.71
CA GLY A 164 -6.78 -29.23 -10.52
C GLY A 164 -6.04 -28.79 -11.78
N GLU A 165 -5.75 -27.49 -11.89
CA GLU A 165 -5.03 -26.92 -13.00
C GLU A 165 -3.51 -26.92 -12.77
N VAL A 166 -2.73 -27.11 -13.82
CA VAL A 166 -1.27 -26.92 -13.78
C VAL A 166 -0.98 -25.44 -13.92
N TRP A 167 -0.36 -24.85 -12.90
CA TRP A 167 0.08 -23.47 -12.98
C TRP A 167 1.07 -23.27 -14.12
N GLN A 168 0.75 -22.35 -14.99
CA GLN A 168 1.67 -21.87 -16.01
C GLN A 168 2.03 -20.44 -15.69
N ALA A 169 3.33 -20.14 -15.71
CA ALA A 169 3.77 -18.76 -15.55
C ALA A 169 3.21 -17.93 -16.70
N ASP A 170 2.21 -17.13 -16.42
CA ASP A 170 1.71 -16.16 -17.38
C ASP A 170 2.60 -14.92 -17.35
N ASP A 171 3.63 -14.92 -18.22
CA ASP A 171 4.54 -13.79 -18.38
C ASP A 171 3.82 -12.50 -18.83
N GLY A 172 2.58 -12.62 -19.30
CA GLY A 172 1.74 -11.51 -19.76
C GLY A 172 1.19 -10.59 -18.65
N CYS A 173 1.19 -11.02 -17.39
CA CYS A 173 0.62 -10.26 -16.27
C CYS A 173 1.64 -9.49 -15.43
N ALA A 174 2.94 -9.66 -15.69
CA ALA A 174 3.97 -8.93 -14.97
C ALA A 174 3.97 -7.44 -15.30
N PRO A 175 4.14 -6.55 -14.30
CA PRO A 175 4.29 -5.12 -14.54
C PRO A 175 5.47 -4.82 -15.45
N VAL A 176 5.29 -3.85 -16.36
CA VAL A 176 6.40 -3.29 -17.14
C VAL A 176 7.00 -2.16 -16.33
N PHE A 177 8.18 -2.37 -15.79
CA PHE A 177 8.84 -1.38 -14.95
C PHE A 177 9.48 -0.25 -15.77
N THR A 178 9.63 0.90 -15.15
CA THR A 178 10.40 2.01 -15.68
C THR A 178 11.83 1.56 -15.96
N PRO A 179 12.33 1.68 -17.20
CA PRO A 179 13.70 1.29 -17.51
C PRO A 179 14.70 2.20 -16.77
N PRO A 180 15.86 1.66 -16.36
CA PRO A 180 16.92 2.49 -15.81
C PRO A 180 17.51 3.38 -16.91
N VAL A 181 17.89 4.60 -16.54
CA VAL A 181 18.68 5.45 -17.43
C VAL A 181 20.11 4.92 -17.43
N LYS A 182 20.65 4.62 -18.62
CA LYS A 182 22.01 4.11 -18.75
C LYS A 182 23.03 5.22 -18.53
N GLU A 183 24.23 4.82 -18.10
CA GLU A 183 25.32 5.77 -17.90
C GLU A 183 25.64 6.50 -19.22
N GLY A 184 25.63 7.84 -19.19
CA GLY A 184 25.84 8.69 -20.36
C GLY A 184 24.59 9.01 -21.19
N GLU A 185 23.44 8.41 -20.91
CA GLU A 185 22.17 8.78 -21.54
C GLU A 185 21.53 10.01 -20.84
N ASP A 186 20.95 10.89 -21.64
CA ASP A 186 20.17 12.01 -21.09
C ASP A 186 18.79 11.49 -20.62
N PRO A 187 18.45 11.59 -19.30
CA PRO A 187 17.16 11.16 -18.78
C PRO A 187 15.96 11.91 -19.38
N PHE A 188 16.19 13.05 -20.01
CA PHE A 188 15.16 13.90 -20.61
C PHE A 188 15.05 13.75 -22.14
N GLN A 189 15.79 12.80 -22.73
CA GLN A 189 15.77 12.59 -24.17
C GLN A 189 14.41 12.05 -24.62
N ALA A 190 13.86 12.63 -25.70
CA ALA A 190 12.56 12.27 -26.27
C ALA A 190 12.65 11.48 -27.59
N ASP A 191 13.85 11.13 -28.06
CA ASP A 191 14.07 10.56 -29.41
C ASP A 191 13.53 9.15 -29.58
N ASN A 192 13.40 8.39 -28.48
CA ASN A 192 12.96 6.99 -28.47
C ASN A 192 11.49 6.82 -28.02
N LEU A 193 10.65 7.83 -28.23
CA LEU A 193 9.23 7.71 -27.94
C LEU A 193 8.51 6.89 -29.04
N PRO A 194 7.55 6.03 -28.69
CA PRO A 194 6.73 5.29 -29.65
C PRO A 194 5.99 6.23 -30.62
N GLU A 195 5.64 5.71 -31.81
CA GLU A 195 4.85 6.45 -32.79
C GLU A 195 3.45 6.79 -32.27
N ASP A 196 2.91 7.89 -32.78
CA ASP A 196 1.55 8.33 -32.45
C ASP A 196 0.50 7.41 -33.10
N LEU A 197 -0.55 7.08 -32.35
CA LEU A 197 -1.70 6.32 -32.83
C LEU A 197 -2.91 7.24 -33.07
N SER A 198 -3.76 6.85 -34.01
CA SER A 198 -5.02 7.57 -34.33
C SER A 198 -6.18 7.23 -33.39
N TYR A 199 -5.91 6.72 -32.19
CA TYR A 199 -6.94 6.33 -31.22
C TYR A 199 -7.70 7.56 -30.71
N CYS A 200 -8.98 7.37 -30.47
CA CYS A 200 -9.83 8.38 -29.83
C CYS A 200 -10.12 7.97 -28.38
N ILE A 201 -10.05 8.95 -27.48
CA ILE A 201 -10.24 8.76 -26.05
C ILE A 201 -11.51 9.49 -25.61
N ARG A 202 -12.35 8.84 -24.79
CA ARG A 202 -13.53 9.45 -24.18
C ARG A 202 -13.69 8.96 -22.75
N MET A 203 -14.02 9.86 -21.83
CA MET A 203 -14.45 9.48 -20.48
C MET A 203 -15.95 9.23 -20.47
N GLN A 204 -16.38 8.09 -19.90
CA GLN A 204 -17.77 7.71 -19.72
C GLN A 204 -17.94 6.98 -18.38
N GLY A 205 -18.91 7.40 -17.57
CA GLY A 205 -19.12 6.80 -16.25
C GLY A 205 -17.90 6.86 -15.33
N GLY A 206 -17.04 7.88 -15.50
CA GLY A 206 -15.83 8.07 -14.71
C GLY A 206 -14.64 7.19 -15.11
N VAL A 207 -14.73 6.42 -16.20
CA VAL A 207 -13.64 5.58 -16.72
C VAL A 207 -13.36 5.96 -18.17
N VAL A 208 -12.08 5.91 -18.54
CA VAL A 208 -11.63 6.23 -19.90
C VAL A 208 -11.85 5.04 -20.83
N TYR A 209 -12.51 5.31 -21.96
CA TYR A 209 -12.69 4.37 -23.06
C TYR A 209 -11.79 4.77 -24.25
N VAL A 210 -11.14 3.78 -24.84
CA VAL A 210 -10.23 3.94 -25.98
C VAL A 210 -10.89 3.33 -27.22
N TYR A 211 -10.92 4.07 -28.31
CA TYR A 211 -11.48 3.67 -29.59
C TYR A 211 -10.42 3.68 -30.69
N ALA A 212 -10.41 2.70 -31.56
CA ALA A 212 -9.41 2.58 -32.60
C ALA A 212 -9.44 3.75 -33.61
N THR A 213 -10.60 4.34 -33.86
CA THR A 213 -10.77 5.53 -34.73
C THR A 213 -11.96 6.39 -34.26
N ALA A 214 -12.05 7.60 -34.72
CA ALA A 214 -13.19 8.49 -34.46
C ALA A 214 -14.53 7.90 -34.98
N ALA A 215 -14.50 7.18 -36.10
CA ALA A 215 -15.69 6.51 -36.65
C ALA A 215 -16.17 5.36 -35.74
N VAL A 216 -15.24 4.60 -35.16
CA VAL A 216 -15.55 3.54 -34.17
C VAL A 216 -16.08 4.16 -32.87
N ALA A 217 -15.55 5.32 -32.46
CA ALA A 217 -16.05 6.05 -31.31
C ALA A 217 -17.49 6.56 -31.48
N GLN A 218 -17.88 6.89 -32.71
CA GLN A 218 -19.29 7.26 -33.02
C GLN A 218 -20.24 6.05 -32.92
N ARG A 219 -19.76 4.84 -33.21
CA ARG A 219 -20.53 3.60 -33.08
C ARG A 219 -20.58 3.07 -31.65
N GLY A 220 -19.80 3.64 -30.73
CA GLY A 220 -19.76 3.21 -29.33
C GLY A 220 -19.13 1.84 -29.11
N GLU A 221 -18.18 1.44 -29.97
CA GLU A 221 -17.46 0.16 -29.89
C GLU A 221 -16.03 0.38 -29.35
N PRO A 222 -15.82 0.44 -28.02
CA PRO A 222 -14.50 0.67 -27.48
C PRO A 222 -13.60 -0.56 -27.65
N LYS A 223 -12.30 -0.33 -27.63
CA LYS A 223 -11.29 -1.38 -27.52
C LYS A 223 -11.54 -2.18 -26.22
N ALA A 224 -11.42 -3.50 -26.30
CA ALA A 224 -11.69 -4.40 -25.15
C ALA A 224 -10.55 -4.32 -24.10
N LEU A 225 -10.44 -3.18 -23.43
CA LEU A 225 -9.56 -3.00 -22.28
C LEU A 225 -10.38 -3.26 -21.02
N LEU A 226 -10.30 -4.49 -20.52
CA LEU A 226 -11.17 -4.98 -19.45
C LEU A 226 -10.75 -4.41 -18.09
N TYR A 227 -11.74 -3.98 -17.32
CA TYR A 227 -11.61 -3.66 -15.91
C TYR A 227 -12.83 -4.19 -15.15
N PRO A 228 -12.79 -4.42 -13.83
CA PRO A 228 -13.95 -4.80 -13.05
C PRO A 228 -14.97 -3.65 -13.05
N ASN A 229 -16.17 -3.92 -13.55
CA ASN A 229 -17.22 -2.91 -13.53
C ASN A 229 -17.72 -2.64 -12.10
N LEU A 230 -18.52 -1.59 -11.92
CA LEU A 230 -19.02 -1.16 -10.62
C LEU A 230 -19.79 -2.26 -9.89
N GLN A 231 -20.63 -3.00 -10.60
CA GLN A 231 -21.42 -4.10 -10.01
C GLN A 231 -20.49 -5.20 -9.49
N GLU A 232 -19.56 -5.67 -10.32
CA GLU A 232 -18.56 -6.68 -9.96
C GLU A 232 -17.75 -6.25 -8.72
N PHE A 233 -17.29 -4.99 -8.70
CA PHE A 233 -16.53 -4.47 -7.56
C PHE A 233 -17.35 -4.43 -6.27
N VAL A 234 -18.60 -3.95 -6.34
CA VAL A 234 -19.49 -3.86 -5.17
C VAL A 234 -19.87 -5.26 -4.67
N ASP A 235 -20.12 -6.21 -5.55
CA ASP A 235 -20.44 -7.59 -5.16
C ASP A 235 -19.24 -8.28 -4.49
N ASP A 236 -18.04 -8.14 -5.04
CA ASP A 236 -16.80 -8.65 -4.44
C ASP A 236 -16.52 -7.98 -3.08
N MET A 237 -16.72 -6.66 -2.97
CA MET A 237 -16.57 -5.93 -1.73
C MET A 237 -17.58 -6.37 -0.67
N ASN A 238 -18.85 -6.56 -1.05
CA ASN A 238 -19.89 -7.05 -0.15
C ASN A 238 -19.59 -8.47 0.34
N PHE A 239 -19.09 -9.34 -0.53
CA PHE A 239 -18.62 -10.67 -0.13
C PHE A 239 -17.52 -10.58 0.92
N LEU A 240 -16.50 -9.76 0.69
CA LEU A 240 -15.38 -9.60 1.63
C LEU A 240 -15.82 -8.94 2.94
N LEU A 241 -16.73 -7.97 2.91
CA LEU A 241 -17.34 -7.39 4.11
C LEU A 241 -18.07 -8.45 4.94
N ALA A 242 -18.87 -9.29 4.30
CA ALA A 242 -19.54 -10.42 4.97
C ALA A 242 -18.54 -11.39 5.57
N LEU A 243 -17.45 -11.68 4.85
CA LEU A 243 -16.38 -12.58 5.29
C LEU A 243 -15.69 -12.07 6.56
N ILE A 244 -15.28 -10.81 6.59
CA ILE A 244 -14.60 -10.23 7.76
C ILE A 244 -15.53 -10.07 8.98
N ALA A 245 -16.84 -10.11 8.76
CA ALA A 245 -17.84 -10.01 9.83
C ALA A 245 -18.14 -11.35 10.51
N GLN A 246 -17.81 -12.48 9.87
CA GLN A 246 -18.14 -13.83 10.39
C GLN A 246 -17.34 -14.18 11.64
N GLY A 247 -18.04 -14.68 12.70
CA GLY A 247 -17.44 -15.09 13.97
C GLY A 247 -16.37 -16.18 13.84
N PRO A 248 -16.67 -17.33 13.19
CA PRO A 248 -15.68 -18.37 12.95
C PRO A 248 -14.43 -17.88 12.22
N MET A 249 -14.60 -17.05 11.18
CA MET A 249 -13.51 -16.45 10.42
C MET A 249 -12.60 -15.58 11.30
N LYS A 250 -13.20 -14.71 12.13
CA LYS A 250 -12.45 -13.88 13.08
C LYS A 250 -11.67 -14.72 14.08
N THR A 251 -12.31 -15.74 14.66
CA THR A 251 -11.67 -16.63 15.62
C THR A 251 -10.50 -17.37 15.00
N TYR A 252 -10.69 -17.94 13.82
CA TYR A 252 -9.65 -18.64 13.09
C TYR A 252 -8.48 -17.70 12.77
N ALA A 253 -8.74 -16.60 12.08
CA ALA A 253 -7.71 -15.65 11.68
C ALA A 253 -6.92 -15.10 12.89
N HIS A 254 -7.61 -14.72 13.97
CA HIS A 254 -6.96 -14.23 15.20
C HIS A 254 -6.01 -15.28 15.78
N ARG A 255 -6.44 -16.54 15.87
CA ARG A 255 -5.60 -17.62 16.41
C ARG A 255 -4.44 -17.97 15.49
N ARG A 256 -4.65 -17.96 14.16
CA ARG A 256 -3.55 -18.15 13.20
C ARG A 256 -2.49 -17.04 13.31
N LEU A 257 -2.92 -15.79 13.37
CA LEU A 257 -2.01 -14.65 13.57
C LEU A 257 -1.23 -14.76 14.89
N LYS A 258 -1.89 -15.18 15.97
CA LYS A 258 -1.23 -15.41 17.26
C LYS A 258 -0.24 -16.58 17.18
N PHE A 259 -0.60 -17.64 16.46
CA PHE A 259 0.30 -18.75 16.18
C PHE A 259 1.55 -18.28 15.42
N LEU A 260 1.40 -17.50 14.35
CA LEU A 260 2.52 -16.97 13.56
C LEU A 260 3.49 -16.15 14.43
N SER A 261 2.95 -15.25 15.23
CA SER A 261 3.75 -14.42 16.16
C SER A 261 4.47 -15.27 17.20
N SER A 262 3.80 -16.30 17.78
CA SER A 262 4.42 -17.18 18.75
C SER A 262 5.49 -18.09 18.12
N LYS A 263 5.22 -18.61 16.92
CA LYS A 263 6.17 -19.44 16.17
C LYS A 263 7.44 -18.66 15.82
N PHE A 264 7.28 -17.38 15.42
CA PHE A 264 8.41 -16.49 15.13
C PHE A 264 9.29 -16.26 16.37
N LYS A 265 8.67 -15.97 17.53
CA LYS A 265 9.43 -15.79 18.78
C LYS A 265 10.23 -17.03 19.18
N VAL A 266 9.65 -18.22 18.98
CA VAL A 266 10.38 -19.48 19.25
C VAL A 266 11.50 -19.67 18.22
N HIS A 267 11.26 -19.33 16.94
CA HIS A 267 12.30 -19.35 15.92
C HIS A 267 13.47 -18.43 16.28
N GLU A 268 13.19 -17.18 16.68
CA GLU A 268 14.23 -16.24 17.15
C GLU A 268 15.04 -16.84 18.32
N MET A 269 14.34 -17.32 19.34
CA MET A 269 15.00 -17.89 20.53
C MET A 269 15.94 -19.06 20.20
N LEU A 270 15.61 -19.86 19.19
CA LEU A 270 16.36 -21.04 18.82
C LEU A 270 17.46 -20.80 17.78
N ASN A 271 17.25 -19.81 16.89
CA ASN A 271 18.06 -19.67 15.68
C ASN A 271 18.78 -18.29 15.56
N ASP A 272 18.54 -17.34 16.46
CA ASP A 272 19.15 -16.00 16.40
C ASP A 272 20.69 -16.07 16.29
N MET A 273 21.32 -16.96 17.03
CA MET A 273 22.77 -17.13 16.98
C MET A 273 23.27 -17.68 15.64
N GLU A 274 22.52 -18.59 15.01
CA GLU A 274 22.89 -19.16 13.71
C GLU A 274 22.64 -18.14 12.59
N GLU A 275 21.54 -17.39 12.64
CA GLU A 275 21.30 -16.25 11.74
C GLU A 275 22.44 -15.21 11.84
N LEU A 276 22.83 -14.84 13.07
CA LEU A 276 23.94 -13.92 13.29
C LEU A 276 25.27 -14.46 12.76
N LYS A 277 25.49 -15.77 12.87
CA LYS A 277 26.69 -16.44 12.34
C LYS A 277 26.72 -16.39 10.80
N GLU A 278 25.60 -16.61 10.14
CA GLU A 278 25.50 -16.40 8.68
C GLU A 278 25.87 -14.96 8.29
N LEU A 279 25.30 -13.97 8.99
CA LEU A 279 25.58 -12.55 8.71
C LEU A 279 27.08 -12.20 8.94
N LYS A 280 27.70 -12.75 9.98
CA LYS A 280 29.13 -12.56 10.25
C LYS A 280 30.02 -13.20 9.19
N ASN A 281 29.57 -14.29 8.57
CA ASN A 281 30.27 -14.97 7.49
C ASN A 281 30.13 -14.27 6.14
N ASN A 282 29.34 -13.18 6.06
CA ASN A 282 29.15 -12.38 4.87
C ASN A 282 30.08 -11.14 4.89
N PRO A 283 31.30 -11.25 4.34
CA PRO A 283 32.29 -10.21 4.46
C PRO A 283 31.89 -8.93 3.72
N HIS A 284 32.28 -7.78 4.26
CA HIS A 284 32.04 -6.46 3.66
C HIS A 284 30.57 -6.07 3.47
N ARG A 285 29.64 -6.78 4.12
CA ARG A 285 28.22 -6.46 4.09
C ARG A 285 27.71 -6.18 5.50
N ASP A 286 27.03 -5.06 5.67
CA ASP A 286 26.34 -4.65 6.88
C ASP A 286 25.02 -3.97 6.52
N PHE A 287 24.22 -3.62 7.52
CA PHE A 287 22.95 -2.93 7.27
C PHE A 287 23.11 -1.60 6.52
N TYR A 288 24.19 -0.83 6.80
CA TYR A 288 24.39 0.47 6.16
C TYR A 288 24.52 0.35 4.65
N ASN A 289 25.32 -0.60 4.17
CA ASN A 289 25.59 -0.78 2.75
C ASN A 289 24.60 -1.73 2.02
N CYS A 290 23.56 -2.23 2.71
CA CYS A 290 22.41 -2.82 2.05
C CYS A 290 21.55 -1.74 1.38
N ARG A 291 21.11 -2.00 0.15
CA ARG A 291 20.21 -1.09 -0.55
C ARG A 291 18.87 -1.03 0.15
N LYS A 292 18.30 0.17 0.25
CA LYS A 292 16.99 0.43 0.82
C LYS A 292 16.30 1.55 0.07
N VAL A 293 14.98 1.50 0.00
CA VAL A 293 14.16 2.47 -0.72
C VAL A 293 13.16 3.10 0.25
N ASP A 294 13.12 4.41 0.27
CA ASP A 294 12.02 5.14 0.86
C ASP A 294 10.82 5.10 -0.08
N THR A 295 9.91 4.18 0.20
CA THR A 295 8.78 3.87 -0.68
C THR A 295 7.56 4.76 -0.42
N HIS A 296 7.62 5.60 0.61
CA HIS A 296 6.55 6.52 0.97
C HIS A 296 7.14 7.81 1.51
N ILE A 297 7.30 8.79 0.62
CA ILE A 297 7.80 10.13 0.93
C ILE A 297 7.09 11.15 0.05
N HIS A 298 6.58 12.24 0.64
CA HIS A 298 5.94 13.33 -0.08
C HIS A 298 6.99 14.28 -0.65
N ALA A 299 6.95 14.55 -1.96
CA ALA A 299 7.93 15.42 -2.62
C ALA A 299 7.99 16.82 -2.01
N ALA A 300 6.84 17.39 -1.64
CA ALA A 300 6.75 18.71 -1.00
C ALA A 300 7.36 18.77 0.41
N ALA A 301 7.61 17.63 1.05
CA ALA A 301 8.17 17.53 2.39
C ALA A 301 9.45 16.66 2.45
N CYS A 302 10.08 16.40 1.31
CA CYS A 302 11.21 15.46 1.23
C CYS A 302 12.52 16.00 1.84
N MET A 303 12.67 17.30 1.97
CA MET A 303 13.85 17.93 2.59
C MET A 303 13.67 18.04 4.10
N ASN A 304 14.61 17.50 4.87
CA ASN A 304 14.54 17.58 6.34
C ASN A 304 14.56 19.02 6.87
N GLN A 305 14.08 19.20 8.09
CA GLN A 305 13.86 20.52 8.72
C GLN A 305 15.11 21.42 8.72
N LYS A 306 16.25 20.89 9.14
CA LYS A 306 17.49 21.68 9.22
C LYS A 306 18.00 22.09 7.85
N HIS A 307 17.81 21.23 6.84
CA HIS A 307 18.23 21.52 5.47
C HIS A 307 17.35 22.58 4.87
N LEU A 308 16.01 22.43 4.97
CA LEU A 308 15.06 23.44 4.47
C LEU A 308 15.28 24.80 5.15
N LEU A 309 15.49 24.83 6.44
CA LEU A 309 15.78 26.09 7.16
C LEU A 309 17.03 26.79 6.62
N ARG A 310 18.10 26.00 6.37
CA ARG A 310 19.34 26.54 5.75
C ARG A 310 19.07 27.02 4.33
N PHE A 311 18.27 26.30 3.57
CA PHE A 311 17.88 26.66 2.21
C PHE A 311 17.14 27.99 2.20
N ILE A 312 16.15 28.19 3.06
CA ILE A 312 15.39 29.44 3.20
C ILE A 312 16.32 30.62 3.56
N LYS A 313 17.23 30.42 4.53
CA LYS A 313 18.20 31.45 4.92
C LYS A 313 19.20 31.78 3.81
N LYS A 314 19.62 30.77 3.04
CA LYS A 314 20.50 30.94 1.88
C LYS A 314 19.81 31.72 0.76
N SER A 315 18.60 31.32 0.38
CA SER A 315 17.82 32.00 -0.67
C SER A 315 17.54 33.46 -0.32
N TYR A 316 17.14 33.76 0.92
CA TYR A 316 16.95 35.14 1.36
C TYR A 316 18.22 35.98 1.26
N ARG A 317 19.39 35.44 1.56
CA ARG A 317 20.66 36.15 1.48
C ARG A 317 21.08 36.43 0.02
N VAL A 318 20.84 35.47 -0.87
CA VAL A 318 21.31 35.54 -2.26
C VAL A 318 20.28 36.30 -3.14
N ASP A 319 18.99 36.04 -2.96
CA ASP A 319 17.91 36.47 -3.85
C ASP A 319 16.99 37.51 -3.21
N ALA A 320 17.46 38.26 -2.20
CA ALA A 320 16.65 39.22 -1.44
C ALA A 320 15.80 40.19 -2.32
N GLU A 321 16.39 40.70 -3.39
CA GLU A 321 15.77 41.66 -4.30
C GLU A 321 15.07 41.01 -5.51
N ARG A 322 15.07 39.68 -5.59
CA ARG A 322 14.38 38.92 -6.65
C ARG A 322 12.88 38.98 -6.44
N VAL A 323 12.13 39.25 -7.51
CA VAL A 323 10.66 39.19 -7.51
C VAL A 323 10.24 37.71 -7.44
N VAL A 324 9.59 37.31 -6.34
CA VAL A 324 9.18 35.93 -6.07
C VAL A 324 7.68 35.77 -5.89
N TYR A 325 6.94 36.83 -5.86
CA TYR A 325 5.50 36.85 -5.70
C TYR A 325 4.86 37.76 -6.72
N ASP A 326 3.85 37.26 -7.43
CA ASP A 326 3.06 38.04 -8.39
C ASP A 326 1.59 37.57 -8.27
N ALA A 327 0.79 38.31 -7.52
CA ALA A 327 -0.63 38.05 -7.39
C ALA A 327 -1.44 39.34 -7.41
N LYS A 328 -2.50 39.33 -8.19
CA LYS A 328 -3.44 40.48 -8.33
C LYS A 328 -2.75 41.80 -8.69
N GLY A 329 -1.68 41.72 -9.51
CA GLY A 329 -0.91 42.91 -9.92
C GLY A 329 0.10 43.43 -8.88
N LYS A 330 0.23 42.76 -7.72
CA LYS A 330 1.21 43.10 -6.70
C LYS A 330 2.43 42.23 -6.86
N LYS A 331 3.56 42.81 -7.25
CA LYS A 331 4.86 42.15 -7.34
C LYS A 331 5.67 42.46 -6.09
N LEU A 332 6.19 41.40 -5.45
CA LEU A 332 7.01 41.51 -4.25
C LEU A 332 8.35 40.83 -4.45
N THR A 333 9.42 41.49 -3.98
CA THR A 333 10.71 40.80 -3.83
C THR A 333 10.69 39.86 -2.62
N LEU A 334 11.64 38.95 -2.55
CA LEU A 334 11.75 38.00 -1.44
C LEU A 334 11.84 38.75 -0.09
N LYS A 335 12.62 39.81 -0.02
CA LYS A 335 12.73 40.66 1.15
C LYS A 335 11.40 41.32 1.53
N GLN A 336 10.67 41.87 0.54
CA GLN A 336 9.37 42.49 0.76
C GLN A 336 8.31 41.44 1.20
N LEU A 337 8.37 40.24 0.65
CA LEU A 337 7.48 39.12 1.08
C LEU A 337 7.68 38.80 2.55
N PHE A 338 8.92 38.58 3.00
CA PHE A 338 9.22 38.35 4.39
C PHE A 338 8.81 39.51 5.30
N GLN A 339 9.03 40.74 4.87
CA GLN A 339 8.58 41.92 5.61
C GLN A 339 7.04 41.99 5.72
N GLN A 340 6.32 41.69 4.63
CA GLN A 340 4.86 41.62 4.66
C GLN A 340 4.32 40.55 5.64
N LEU A 341 5.02 39.41 5.76
CA LEU A 341 4.70 38.33 6.69
C LEU A 341 5.15 38.63 8.12
N ASN A 342 5.79 39.77 8.34
CA ASN A 342 6.36 40.12 9.65
C ASN A 342 7.38 39.10 10.17
N LEU A 343 8.14 38.48 9.25
CA LEU A 343 9.12 37.44 9.50
C LEU A 343 10.52 37.91 9.11
N HIS A 344 11.50 37.46 9.86
CA HIS A 344 12.90 37.57 9.45
C HIS A 344 13.52 36.16 9.39
N PRO A 345 14.15 35.75 8.29
CA PRO A 345 14.64 34.38 8.13
C PRO A 345 15.60 33.91 9.22
N TYR A 346 16.34 34.84 9.83
CA TYR A 346 17.26 34.50 10.90
C TYR A 346 16.59 34.22 12.24
N ASP A 347 15.33 34.63 12.42
CA ASP A 347 14.53 34.34 13.60
C ASP A 347 13.86 32.96 13.52
N LEU A 348 13.89 32.33 12.32
CA LEU A 348 13.32 31.00 12.12
C LEU A 348 14.21 29.95 12.77
N THR A 349 13.59 29.05 13.50
CA THR A 349 14.21 27.88 14.16
C THR A 349 13.67 26.59 13.56
N VAL A 350 14.27 25.46 13.91
CA VAL A 350 13.77 24.13 13.52
C VAL A 350 12.35 23.92 14.06
N ASP A 351 12.08 24.39 15.28
CA ASP A 351 10.74 24.28 15.91
C ASP A 351 9.63 24.98 15.11
N SER A 352 10.01 25.94 14.24
CA SER A 352 9.04 26.61 13.37
C SER A 352 8.46 25.68 12.30
N LEU A 353 9.16 24.59 11.97
CA LEU A 353 8.77 23.60 10.96
C LEU A 353 8.28 22.30 11.59
N ASP A 354 8.68 22.01 12.84
CA ASP A 354 8.45 20.74 13.50
C ASP A 354 6.99 20.53 13.94
N VAL A 355 6.54 19.29 13.87
CA VAL A 355 5.28 18.82 14.44
C VAL A 355 5.61 18.02 15.71
N HIS A 356 5.66 18.71 16.85
CA HIS A 356 5.99 18.07 18.11
C HIS A 356 4.92 17.03 18.51
N ALA A 357 5.39 15.82 18.84
CA ALA A 357 4.56 14.82 19.48
C ALA A 357 4.12 15.34 20.86
N GLY A 358 2.82 15.38 21.11
CA GLY A 358 2.25 15.83 22.38
C GLY A 358 1.66 14.68 23.18
N ARG A 359 1.18 15.00 24.40
CA ARG A 359 0.49 14.01 25.24
C ARG A 359 -0.79 13.46 24.60
N GLN A 360 -1.42 14.25 23.74
CA GLN A 360 -2.56 13.84 22.92
C GLN A 360 -2.08 13.70 21.47
N THR A 361 -1.72 12.49 21.06
CA THR A 361 -1.27 12.20 19.70
C THR A 361 -2.43 12.13 18.73
N PHE A 362 -3.61 11.78 19.20
CA PHE A 362 -4.81 11.69 18.38
C PHE A 362 -5.33 13.08 17.97
N GLN A 363 -5.75 13.25 16.71
CA GLN A 363 -6.34 14.46 16.12
C GLN A 363 -5.38 15.64 15.88
N ARG A 364 -4.11 15.39 15.63
CA ARG A 364 -3.16 16.44 15.27
C ARG A 364 -3.03 16.68 13.76
N PHE A 365 -3.88 16.03 12.98
CA PHE A 365 -3.81 16.12 11.52
C PHE A 365 -4.09 17.55 11.01
N ASP A 366 -4.93 18.31 11.69
CA ASP A 366 -5.15 19.72 11.43
C ASP A 366 -3.88 20.56 11.64
N LYS A 367 -3.19 20.34 12.77
CA LYS A 367 -1.91 21.00 13.08
C LYS A 367 -0.81 20.58 12.11
N PHE A 368 -0.80 19.33 11.69
CA PHE A 368 0.10 18.82 10.68
C PHE A 368 -0.13 19.49 9.33
N ASN A 369 -1.38 19.60 8.88
CA ASN A 369 -1.71 20.30 7.64
C ASN A 369 -1.27 21.77 7.66
N ASP A 370 -1.38 22.45 8.80
CA ASP A 370 -0.88 23.82 8.97
C ASP A 370 0.65 23.90 8.83
N LYS A 371 1.38 22.86 9.23
CA LYS A 371 2.85 22.80 9.15
C LYS A 371 3.39 22.57 7.74
N TYR A 372 2.56 22.17 6.79
CA TYR A 372 2.92 22.25 5.38
C TYR A 372 3.13 23.70 4.90
N ASN A 373 2.59 24.67 5.64
CA ASN A 373 2.92 26.08 5.44
C ASN A 373 4.13 26.42 6.31
N PRO A 374 5.35 26.55 5.74
CA PRO A 374 6.52 26.92 6.53
C PRO A 374 6.22 28.13 7.40
N VAL A 375 6.40 28.01 8.71
CA VAL A 375 6.11 29.08 9.69
C VAL A 375 4.63 29.54 9.67
N GLY A 376 3.69 28.72 9.22
CA GLY A 376 2.27 29.08 9.08
C GLY A 376 1.94 29.99 7.90
N ALA A 377 2.90 30.28 7.01
CA ALA A 377 2.70 31.17 5.87
C ALA A 377 2.46 30.39 4.57
N SER A 378 1.23 30.50 4.03
CA SER A 378 0.85 29.87 2.76
C SER A 378 1.68 30.37 1.58
N GLU A 379 2.10 31.62 1.62
CA GLU A 379 2.94 32.27 0.61
C GLU A 379 4.33 31.63 0.54
N LEU A 380 4.88 31.22 1.68
CA LEU A 380 6.16 30.49 1.72
C LEU A 380 6.00 29.06 1.19
N ARG A 381 4.86 28.40 1.47
CA ARG A 381 4.56 27.11 0.84
C ARG A 381 4.48 27.22 -0.67
N ASP A 382 3.74 28.21 -1.18
CA ASP A 382 3.62 28.43 -2.61
C ASP A 382 4.98 28.73 -3.26
N LEU A 383 5.83 29.50 -2.59
CA LEU A 383 7.16 29.84 -3.09
C LEU A 383 8.13 28.66 -3.08
N TYR A 384 8.24 27.92 -1.97
CA TYR A 384 9.28 26.91 -1.78
C TYR A 384 8.86 25.48 -2.13
N LEU A 385 7.56 25.15 -2.09
CA LEU A 385 7.08 23.78 -2.15
C LEU A 385 6.07 23.51 -3.28
N LYS A 386 5.88 24.47 -4.20
CA LYS A 386 4.97 24.34 -5.34
C LYS A 386 5.72 24.46 -6.67
N THR A 387 5.21 23.74 -7.66
CA THR A 387 5.72 23.80 -9.04
C THR A 387 5.25 25.03 -9.81
N GLU A 388 4.09 25.59 -9.43
CA GLU A 388 3.48 26.75 -10.06
C GLU A 388 3.57 27.97 -9.13
N ASN A 389 4.44 28.94 -9.46
CA ASN A 389 4.57 30.21 -8.76
C ASN A 389 5.29 31.22 -9.66
N ALA A 390 5.52 32.46 -9.15
CA ALA A 390 6.13 33.54 -9.91
C ALA A 390 7.57 33.28 -10.40
N ILE A 391 8.24 32.24 -9.89
CA ILE A 391 9.58 31.81 -10.29
C ILE A 391 9.57 30.43 -10.94
N ASP A 392 8.41 29.99 -11.49
CA ASP A 392 8.23 28.70 -12.17
C ASP A 392 8.70 27.49 -11.33
N GLY A 393 8.53 27.53 -10.01
CA GLY A 393 8.88 26.43 -9.10
C GLY A 393 10.38 26.16 -8.97
N GLU A 394 11.25 27.11 -9.26
CA GLU A 394 12.71 26.92 -9.25
C GLU A 394 13.25 26.53 -7.88
N TYR A 395 12.73 27.14 -6.79
CA TYR A 395 13.18 26.75 -5.44
C TYR A 395 12.77 25.32 -5.11
N PHE A 396 11.57 24.91 -5.46
CA PHE A 396 11.13 23.53 -5.26
C PHE A 396 11.98 22.52 -6.05
N ALA A 397 12.27 22.84 -7.32
CA ALA A 397 13.18 22.02 -8.13
C ALA A 397 14.58 21.92 -7.52
N THR A 398 15.10 23.00 -6.96
CA THR A 398 16.42 23.02 -6.31
C THR A 398 16.40 22.20 -5.03
N ILE A 399 15.35 22.31 -4.22
CA ILE A 399 15.14 21.51 -3.01
C ILE A 399 15.21 20.00 -3.34
N ILE A 400 14.45 19.56 -4.34
CA ILE A 400 14.43 18.14 -4.73
C ILE A 400 15.80 17.70 -5.26
N LYS A 401 16.49 18.53 -6.05
CA LYS A 401 17.84 18.20 -6.54
C LYS A 401 18.86 18.10 -5.41
N GLU A 402 18.81 19.00 -4.41
CA GLU A 402 19.69 18.91 -3.24
C GLU A 402 19.43 17.59 -2.45
N VAL A 403 18.17 17.19 -2.29
CA VAL A 403 17.81 15.89 -1.68
C VAL A 403 18.31 14.72 -2.55
N GLY A 404 18.20 14.83 -3.88
CA GLY A 404 18.75 13.85 -4.81
C GLY A 404 20.26 13.66 -4.66
N CYS A 405 21.01 14.76 -4.53
CA CYS A 405 22.45 14.71 -4.24
C CYS A 405 22.76 14.06 -2.90
N ASP A 406 21.98 14.37 -1.85
CA ASP A 406 22.16 13.72 -0.54
C ASP A 406 21.96 12.19 -0.64
N LEU A 407 20.99 11.71 -1.45
CA LEU A 407 20.78 10.27 -1.71
C LEU A 407 21.93 9.63 -2.51
N GLU A 408 22.46 10.34 -3.50
CA GLU A 408 23.60 9.89 -4.31
C GLU A 408 24.87 9.80 -3.45
N ASP A 409 25.12 10.78 -2.58
CA ASP A 409 26.23 10.77 -1.60
C ASP A 409 26.11 9.60 -0.62
N ALA A 410 24.88 9.28 -0.18
CA ALA A 410 24.60 8.13 0.67
C ALA A 410 24.79 6.78 -0.04
N LYS A 411 24.78 6.72 -1.38
CA LYS A 411 25.04 5.56 -2.26
C LYS A 411 24.03 4.42 -2.17
N TYR A 412 23.55 4.06 -0.98
CA TYR A 412 22.75 2.87 -0.71
C TYR A 412 21.27 3.16 -0.46
N GLN A 413 20.88 4.44 -0.52
CA GLN A 413 19.52 4.89 -0.30
C GLN A 413 18.90 5.37 -1.61
N HIS A 414 17.64 5.01 -1.80
CA HIS A 414 16.80 5.41 -2.93
C HIS A 414 15.47 5.92 -2.39
N ALA A 415 14.74 6.70 -3.18
CA ALA A 415 13.43 7.21 -2.80
C ALA A 415 12.44 7.21 -3.97
N GLU A 416 11.15 7.14 -3.65
CA GLU A 416 10.04 7.31 -4.59
C GLU A 416 9.17 8.51 -4.17
N PRO A 417 9.66 9.76 -4.37
CA PRO A 417 8.92 10.95 -3.97
C PRO A 417 7.61 11.09 -4.74
N ARG A 418 6.54 11.53 -4.05
CA ARG A 418 5.19 11.66 -4.57
C ARG A 418 4.90 13.12 -4.95
N LEU A 419 4.69 13.36 -6.25
CA LEU A 419 4.29 14.66 -6.81
C LEU A 419 2.77 14.74 -6.91
N SER A 420 2.19 15.89 -6.56
CA SER A 420 0.73 16.05 -6.54
C SER A 420 0.18 16.46 -7.89
N ILE A 421 -0.89 15.77 -8.32
CA ILE A 421 -1.84 16.19 -9.35
C ILE A 421 -3.20 16.30 -8.67
N TYR A 422 -3.80 17.48 -8.74
CA TYR A 422 -5.03 17.77 -8.01
C TYR A 422 -6.30 17.51 -8.84
N GLY A 423 -6.17 17.46 -10.17
CA GLY A 423 -7.31 17.29 -11.09
C GLY A 423 -8.19 18.52 -11.20
N ARG A 424 -7.69 19.71 -10.85
CA ARG A 424 -8.45 20.95 -10.93
C ARG A 424 -8.57 21.46 -12.38
N SER A 425 -7.57 21.17 -13.22
CA SER A 425 -7.58 21.50 -14.65
C SER A 425 -6.73 20.50 -15.46
N PRO A 426 -7.01 20.31 -16.77
CA PRO A 426 -6.23 19.41 -17.62
C PRO A 426 -4.78 19.87 -17.84
N GLU A 427 -4.51 21.19 -17.71
CA GLU A 427 -3.18 21.77 -17.91
C GLU A 427 -2.19 21.45 -16.78
N GLU A 428 -2.65 20.89 -15.64
CA GLU A 428 -1.76 20.56 -14.52
C GLU A 428 -0.64 19.60 -14.94
N TRP A 429 -0.95 18.62 -15.77
CA TRP A 429 0.04 17.67 -16.28
C TRP A 429 1.09 18.32 -17.18
N ALA A 430 0.66 19.19 -18.10
CA ALA A 430 1.56 19.91 -18.99
C ALA A 430 2.50 20.84 -18.19
N LYS A 431 1.97 21.52 -17.17
CA LYS A 431 2.75 22.39 -16.29
C LYS A 431 3.75 21.59 -15.45
N LEU A 432 3.33 20.45 -14.87
CA LEU A 432 4.23 19.57 -14.11
C LEU A 432 5.33 19.02 -15.00
N ALA A 433 5.00 18.56 -16.20
CA ALA A 433 5.97 18.04 -17.17
C ALA A 433 6.97 19.10 -17.62
N ASN A 434 6.48 20.31 -17.94
CA ASN A 434 7.35 21.45 -18.28
C ASN A 434 8.30 21.79 -17.11
N TRP A 435 7.77 21.89 -15.89
CA TRP A 435 8.59 22.13 -14.69
C TRP A 435 9.68 21.07 -14.54
N PHE A 436 9.31 19.79 -14.65
CA PHE A 436 10.22 18.65 -14.53
C PHE A 436 11.35 18.71 -15.57
N ASN A 437 11.00 18.90 -16.85
CA ASN A 437 11.95 18.94 -17.96
C ASN A 437 12.82 20.21 -17.91
N ARG A 438 12.21 21.40 -17.72
CA ARG A 438 12.89 22.70 -17.69
C ARG A 438 13.94 22.76 -16.59
N HIS A 439 13.59 22.35 -15.38
CA HIS A 439 14.50 22.38 -14.24
C HIS A 439 15.36 21.13 -14.13
N ARG A 440 15.18 20.15 -15.02
CA ARG A 440 15.93 18.88 -15.05
C ARG A 440 15.93 18.19 -13.67
N VAL A 441 14.73 17.91 -13.15
CA VAL A 441 14.52 17.36 -11.80
C VAL A 441 14.68 15.84 -11.84
N TYR A 442 15.91 15.36 -11.78
CA TYR A 442 16.25 13.94 -11.87
C TYR A 442 17.40 13.59 -10.94
N SER A 443 17.36 12.38 -10.38
CA SER A 443 18.47 11.68 -9.74
C SER A 443 18.38 10.18 -10.06
N PRO A 444 19.50 9.48 -10.28
CA PRO A 444 19.50 8.03 -10.46
C PRO A 444 18.97 7.26 -9.22
N ASN A 445 19.00 7.90 -8.05
CA ASN A 445 18.50 7.32 -6.81
C ASN A 445 17.02 7.67 -6.53
N MET A 446 16.35 8.36 -7.46
CA MET A 446 14.93 8.71 -7.34
C MET A 446 14.10 8.15 -8.50
N LYS A 447 12.91 7.63 -8.18
CA LYS A 447 11.81 7.37 -9.12
C LYS A 447 10.60 8.15 -8.62
N TRP A 448 9.69 8.47 -9.50
CA TRP A 448 8.56 9.34 -9.18
C TRP A 448 7.27 8.56 -8.98
N MET A 449 6.43 9.03 -8.08
CA MET A 449 5.04 8.65 -7.98
C MET A 449 4.15 9.88 -8.12
N ILE A 450 2.92 9.67 -8.55
CA ILE A 450 1.90 10.72 -8.65
C ILE A 450 0.86 10.48 -7.57
N GLN A 451 0.66 11.47 -6.69
CA GLN A 451 -0.39 11.42 -5.68
C GLN A 451 -1.59 12.29 -6.08
N VAL A 452 -2.78 11.75 -5.87
CA VAL A 452 -4.05 12.43 -6.09
C VAL A 452 -4.72 12.68 -4.74
N PRO A 453 -4.71 13.91 -4.23
CA PRO A 453 -5.39 14.23 -2.96
C PRO A 453 -6.91 14.21 -3.10
N ARG A 454 -7.60 13.71 -2.08
CA ARG A 454 -9.06 13.71 -2.00
C ARG A 454 -9.59 15.07 -1.52
N ILE A 455 -9.56 16.05 -2.40
CA ILE A 455 -9.95 17.44 -2.14
C ILE A 455 -10.95 18.00 -3.17
N TYR A 456 -11.77 17.14 -3.77
CA TYR A 456 -12.82 17.55 -4.68
C TYR A 456 -13.77 18.58 -4.04
N ASP A 457 -14.13 18.40 -2.76
CA ASP A 457 -14.96 19.32 -1.98
C ASP A 457 -14.44 20.74 -1.98
N VAL A 458 -13.12 20.93 -1.83
CA VAL A 458 -12.47 22.24 -1.87
C VAL A 458 -12.62 22.90 -3.24
N PHE A 459 -12.46 22.14 -4.31
CA PHE A 459 -12.61 22.68 -5.69
C PHE A 459 -14.06 22.92 -6.06
N ARG A 460 -14.95 22.06 -5.58
CA ARG A 460 -16.39 22.22 -5.77
C ARG A 460 -16.92 23.47 -5.04
N ALA A 461 -16.54 23.69 -3.79
CA ALA A 461 -16.90 24.90 -3.03
C ALA A 461 -16.39 26.19 -3.67
N LYS A 462 -15.27 26.12 -4.38
CA LYS A 462 -14.70 27.26 -5.15
C LYS A 462 -15.25 27.38 -6.58
N ASN A 463 -16.22 26.55 -6.97
CA ASN A 463 -16.77 26.47 -8.32
C ASN A 463 -15.73 26.22 -9.43
N LEU A 464 -14.64 25.56 -9.12
CA LEU A 464 -13.59 25.19 -10.09
C LEU A 464 -13.95 23.89 -10.85
N LEU A 465 -14.68 22.99 -10.21
CA LEU A 465 -15.13 21.73 -10.79
C LEU A 465 -16.67 21.64 -10.75
N PRO A 466 -17.33 21.27 -11.86
CA PRO A 466 -18.79 21.10 -11.91
C PRO A 466 -19.25 19.81 -11.24
N HIS A 467 -18.49 18.72 -11.35
CA HIS A 467 -18.78 17.39 -10.82
C HIS A 467 -17.49 16.58 -10.70
N PHE A 468 -17.55 15.47 -9.97
CA PHE A 468 -16.39 14.62 -9.71
C PHE A 468 -15.80 13.97 -10.99
N GLY A 469 -16.64 13.64 -11.97
CA GLY A 469 -16.19 13.12 -13.25
C GLY A 469 -15.24 14.05 -13.98
N LYS A 470 -15.39 15.39 -13.84
CA LYS A 470 -14.43 16.35 -14.42
C LYS A 470 -13.07 16.31 -13.75
N MET A 471 -13.03 16.03 -12.44
CA MET A 471 -11.77 15.79 -11.74
C MET A 471 -11.03 14.56 -12.30
N LEU A 472 -11.74 13.44 -12.45
CA LEU A 472 -11.17 12.23 -13.04
C LEU A 472 -10.70 12.44 -14.49
N GLU A 473 -11.48 13.16 -15.29
CA GLU A 473 -11.11 13.53 -16.66
C GLU A 473 -9.80 14.32 -16.69
N ASN A 474 -9.67 15.35 -15.84
CA ASN A 474 -8.46 16.17 -15.74
C ASN A 474 -7.23 15.36 -15.27
N ILE A 475 -7.44 14.30 -14.47
CA ILE A 475 -6.35 13.44 -13.98
C ILE A 475 -5.91 12.44 -15.06
N PHE A 476 -6.85 11.75 -15.70
CA PHE A 476 -6.52 10.58 -16.52
C PHE A 476 -6.42 10.88 -18.02
N VAL A 477 -7.29 11.71 -18.57
CA VAL A 477 -7.30 11.96 -20.03
C VAL A 477 -5.94 12.42 -20.55
N PRO A 478 -5.22 13.38 -19.93
CA PRO A 478 -3.91 13.79 -20.43
C PRO A 478 -2.87 12.65 -20.44
N VAL A 479 -2.93 11.73 -19.47
CA VAL A 479 -2.02 10.58 -19.42
C VAL A 479 -2.34 9.56 -20.51
N PHE A 480 -3.62 9.36 -20.82
CA PHE A 480 -4.03 8.53 -21.95
C PHE A 480 -3.64 9.17 -23.29
N GLU A 481 -3.81 10.46 -23.44
CA GLU A 481 -3.39 11.20 -24.64
C GLU A 481 -1.88 11.08 -24.84
N ALA A 482 -1.07 11.28 -23.82
CA ALA A 482 0.39 11.08 -23.88
C ALA A 482 0.77 9.60 -24.13
N THR A 483 -0.08 8.67 -23.73
CA THR A 483 0.13 7.24 -24.04
C THR A 483 -0.20 6.93 -25.50
N VAL A 484 -1.25 7.55 -26.07
CA VAL A 484 -1.68 7.34 -27.46
C VAL A 484 -0.83 8.13 -28.43
N GLN A 485 -0.50 9.37 -28.10
CA GLN A 485 0.23 10.33 -28.94
C GLN A 485 1.46 10.88 -28.23
N PRO A 486 2.48 10.04 -27.97
CA PRO A 486 3.66 10.43 -27.20
C PRO A 486 4.51 11.48 -27.92
N GLN A 487 4.56 11.48 -29.26
CA GLN A 487 5.31 12.46 -30.05
C GLN A 487 4.65 13.85 -30.00
N ALA A 488 3.31 13.89 -29.94
CA ALA A 488 2.58 15.14 -29.75
C ALA A 488 2.72 15.67 -28.31
N ASN A 489 2.91 14.79 -27.31
CA ASN A 489 3.00 15.10 -25.89
C ASN A 489 4.36 14.78 -25.29
N LYS A 490 5.45 15.20 -25.93
CA LYS A 490 6.83 14.80 -25.61
C LYS A 490 7.20 15.03 -24.15
N GLU A 491 6.97 16.21 -23.63
CA GLU A 491 7.35 16.59 -22.27
C GLU A 491 6.67 15.70 -21.22
N LEU A 492 5.38 15.45 -21.38
CA LEU A 492 4.63 14.57 -20.48
C LEU A 492 5.06 13.11 -20.65
N SER A 493 5.32 12.67 -21.86
CA SER A 493 5.79 11.31 -22.14
C SER A 493 7.16 11.04 -21.51
N VAL A 494 8.06 12.03 -21.51
CA VAL A 494 9.35 11.95 -20.80
C VAL A 494 9.14 11.84 -19.31
N LEU A 495 8.30 12.69 -18.69
CA LEU A 495 7.97 12.57 -17.26
C LEU A 495 7.42 11.18 -16.91
N LEU A 496 6.45 10.68 -17.68
CA LEU A 496 5.77 9.40 -17.41
C LEU A 496 6.71 8.19 -17.49
N ARG A 497 7.83 8.26 -18.20
CA ARG A 497 8.87 7.22 -18.17
C ARG A 497 9.57 7.10 -16.82
N HIS A 498 9.56 8.15 -16.02
CA HIS A 498 10.16 8.17 -14.68
C HIS A 498 9.14 7.91 -13.57
N VAL A 499 7.85 7.82 -13.90
CA VAL A 499 6.76 7.56 -12.94
C VAL A 499 6.57 6.06 -12.77
N THR A 500 6.53 5.60 -11.51
CA THR A 500 6.39 4.19 -11.15
C THR A 500 4.98 3.82 -10.70
N GLY A 501 4.17 4.79 -10.30
CA GLY A 501 2.82 4.49 -9.83
C GLY A 501 2.01 5.70 -9.40
N PHE A 502 0.77 5.41 -9.02
CA PHE A 502 -0.20 6.36 -8.49
C PHE A 502 -0.50 6.08 -7.02
N ASP A 503 -0.71 7.14 -6.29
CA ASP A 503 -1.15 7.18 -4.91
C ASP A 503 -2.49 7.93 -4.81
N SER A 504 -3.29 7.60 -3.83
CA SER A 504 -4.44 8.38 -3.40
C SER A 504 -4.25 8.78 -1.96
N VAL A 505 -4.37 10.06 -1.65
CA VAL A 505 -4.10 10.64 -0.33
C VAL A 505 -5.37 11.24 0.25
N ASP A 506 -5.66 10.95 1.50
CA ASP A 506 -6.80 11.50 2.22
C ASP A 506 -6.47 11.71 3.70
N ASP A 507 -7.21 12.63 4.34
CA ASP A 507 -7.45 12.59 5.77
C ASP A 507 -8.54 11.54 6.02
N GLU A 508 -8.12 10.30 6.20
CA GLU A 508 -9.04 9.17 6.39
C GLU A 508 -9.92 9.30 7.65
N SER A 509 -9.57 10.20 8.57
CA SER A 509 -10.39 10.47 9.76
C SER A 509 -11.70 11.21 9.44
N LYS A 510 -11.78 11.87 8.28
CA LYS A 510 -12.99 12.60 7.85
C LYS A 510 -14.02 11.67 7.23
N HIS A 511 -15.17 11.56 7.88
CA HIS A 511 -16.28 10.76 7.37
C HIS A 511 -16.97 11.43 6.19
N SER A 512 -17.20 10.66 5.11
CA SER A 512 -17.82 11.19 3.88
C SER A 512 -19.35 11.25 3.91
N GLY A 513 -19.99 10.59 4.88
CA GLY A 513 -21.44 10.48 4.96
C GLY A 513 -22.12 9.69 3.83
N HIS A 514 -21.33 9.07 2.93
CA HIS A 514 -21.82 8.31 1.78
C HIS A 514 -21.26 6.89 1.80
N MET A 515 -22.14 5.91 1.75
CA MET A 515 -21.76 4.51 1.57
C MET A 515 -21.72 4.16 0.09
N PHE A 516 -20.60 3.63 -0.37
CA PHE A 516 -20.41 3.24 -1.75
C PHE A 516 -21.22 1.98 -2.08
N SER A 517 -22.07 2.05 -3.11
CA SER A 517 -22.93 0.97 -3.57
C SER A 517 -23.24 1.12 -5.07
N THR A 518 -23.90 0.14 -5.65
CA THR A 518 -24.37 0.18 -7.05
C THR A 518 -25.39 1.31 -7.32
N LYS A 519 -25.98 1.87 -6.27
CA LYS A 519 -26.90 3.02 -6.34
C LYS A 519 -26.19 4.36 -6.22
N SER A 520 -24.85 4.37 -5.99
CA SER A 520 -24.08 5.60 -5.94
C SER A 520 -24.16 6.34 -7.28
N PRO A 521 -24.27 7.67 -7.28
CA PRO A 521 -24.24 8.46 -8.51
C PRO A 521 -22.96 8.16 -9.30
N THR A 522 -23.06 8.16 -10.63
CA THR A 522 -21.86 8.12 -11.49
C THR A 522 -21.04 9.40 -11.27
N PRO A 523 -19.74 9.39 -11.57
CA PRO A 523 -18.88 10.56 -11.36
C PRO A 523 -19.37 11.84 -12.05
N GLU A 524 -19.97 11.75 -13.22
CA GLU A 524 -20.56 12.89 -13.92
C GLU A 524 -21.81 13.45 -13.22
N ASN A 525 -22.52 12.59 -12.49
CA ASN A 525 -23.71 12.96 -11.72
C ASN A 525 -23.37 13.33 -10.26
N TRP A 526 -22.13 13.15 -9.84
CA TRP A 526 -21.67 13.56 -8.51
C TRP A 526 -21.39 15.06 -8.49
N SER A 527 -22.40 15.86 -8.21
CA SER A 527 -22.33 17.33 -8.14
C SER A 527 -22.45 17.88 -6.72
N HIS A 528 -22.48 17.02 -5.70
CA HIS A 528 -22.50 17.42 -4.29
C HIS A 528 -21.24 18.20 -3.90
N GLU A 529 -21.36 19.06 -2.88
CA GLU A 529 -20.23 19.80 -2.33
C GLU A 529 -19.27 18.90 -1.53
N LYS A 530 -19.73 17.77 -1.01
CA LYS A 530 -18.95 16.83 -0.23
C LYS A 530 -18.17 15.86 -1.13
N ASN A 531 -17.01 15.46 -0.67
CA ASN A 531 -16.27 14.38 -1.29
C ASN A 531 -17.09 13.09 -1.38
N PRO A 532 -16.94 12.30 -2.45
CA PRO A 532 -17.33 10.89 -2.44
C PRO A 532 -16.58 10.12 -1.33
N SER A 533 -17.07 8.95 -0.95
CA SER A 533 -16.34 8.08 -0.02
C SER A 533 -14.96 7.71 -0.55
N TYR A 534 -14.01 7.43 0.33
CA TYR A 534 -12.65 7.08 -0.10
C TYR A 534 -12.64 5.80 -0.94
N THR A 535 -13.47 4.82 -0.61
CA THR A 535 -13.66 3.60 -1.43
C THR A 535 -14.10 3.92 -2.87
N TYR A 536 -14.92 4.97 -3.05
CA TYR A 536 -15.34 5.44 -4.37
C TYR A 536 -14.14 6.00 -5.17
N TYR A 537 -13.27 6.80 -4.51
CA TYR A 537 -12.02 7.26 -5.11
C TYR A 537 -11.12 6.09 -5.51
N LEU A 538 -10.89 5.13 -4.59
CA LEU A 538 -10.03 3.97 -4.84
C LEU A 538 -10.51 3.16 -6.04
N TYR A 539 -11.83 2.94 -6.16
CA TYR A 539 -12.40 2.22 -7.31
C TYR A 539 -12.13 2.94 -8.63
N TYR A 540 -12.45 4.24 -8.74
CA TYR A 540 -12.27 4.96 -10.00
C TYR A 540 -10.81 5.21 -10.35
N MET A 541 -9.94 5.39 -9.37
CA MET A 541 -8.50 5.40 -9.59
C MET A 541 -8.04 4.06 -10.17
N TYR A 542 -8.38 2.96 -9.51
CA TYR A 542 -8.04 1.61 -9.95
C TYR A 542 -8.57 1.31 -11.35
N ALA A 543 -9.83 1.59 -11.64
CA ALA A 543 -10.45 1.31 -12.93
C ALA A 543 -9.71 2.02 -14.08
N ASN A 544 -9.40 3.30 -13.92
CA ASN A 544 -8.66 4.06 -14.92
C ASN A 544 -7.20 3.59 -15.05
N ILE A 545 -6.52 3.28 -13.93
CA ILE A 545 -5.15 2.72 -13.96
C ILE A 545 -5.15 1.37 -14.66
N THR A 546 -6.17 0.53 -14.45
CA THR A 546 -6.31 -0.77 -15.11
C THR A 546 -6.37 -0.62 -16.63
N VAL A 547 -7.25 0.23 -17.13
CA VAL A 547 -7.38 0.52 -18.58
C VAL A 547 -6.06 1.10 -19.13
N LEU A 548 -5.47 2.04 -18.41
CA LEU A 548 -4.22 2.69 -18.79
C LEU A 548 -3.06 1.69 -18.86
N ASN A 549 -2.89 0.85 -17.85
CA ASN A 549 -1.83 -0.16 -17.80
C ASN A 549 -1.94 -1.16 -18.96
N ASN A 550 -3.14 -1.63 -19.26
CA ASN A 550 -3.34 -2.53 -20.40
C ASN A 550 -2.96 -1.86 -21.73
N LEU A 551 -3.36 -0.59 -21.93
CA LEU A 551 -2.99 0.17 -23.10
C LEU A 551 -1.46 0.41 -23.18
N ARG A 552 -0.83 0.78 -22.06
CA ARG A 552 0.62 1.04 -22.00
C ARG A 552 1.43 -0.23 -22.23
N ARG A 553 1.00 -1.37 -21.63
CA ARG A 553 1.62 -2.68 -21.86
C ARG A 553 1.59 -3.08 -23.34
N GLU A 554 0.45 -2.93 -24.01
CA GLU A 554 0.33 -3.20 -25.46
C GLU A 554 1.30 -2.35 -26.28
N ARG A 555 1.67 -1.18 -25.78
CA ARG A 555 2.63 -0.27 -26.44
C ARG A 555 4.08 -0.46 -25.96
N GLY A 556 4.37 -1.44 -25.12
CA GLY A 556 5.69 -1.66 -24.55
C GLY A 556 6.17 -0.54 -23.62
N MET A 557 5.25 0.26 -23.07
CA MET A 557 5.55 1.33 -22.13
C MET A 557 5.48 0.81 -20.69
N ASN A 558 6.18 1.49 -19.76
CA ASN A 558 6.08 1.21 -18.34
C ASN A 558 4.63 1.36 -17.83
N THR A 559 4.23 0.44 -16.96
CA THR A 559 2.92 0.44 -16.28
C THR A 559 3.02 1.05 -14.89
N PHE A 560 1.90 1.41 -14.29
CA PHE A 560 1.85 2.11 -13.03
C PHE A 560 1.29 1.23 -11.92
N LEU A 561 1.98 1.16 -10.81
CA LEU A 561 1.49 0.50 -9.60
C LEU A 561 0.50 1.40 -8.88
N PHE A 562 -0.56 0.84 -8.33
CA PHE A 562 -1.48 1.58 -7.48
C PHE A 562 -1.11 1.36 -6.01
N ARG A 563 -0.67 2.42 -5.34
CA ARG A 563 -0.08 2.40 -3.98
C ARG A 563 -0.68 3.49 -3.10
N PRO A 564 -1.95 3.38 -2.71
CA PRO A 564 -2.65 4.41 -1.95
C PRO A 564 -2.22 4.45 -0.48
N HIS A 565 -2.40 5.62 0.15
CA HIS A 565 -2.52 5.72 1.60
C HIS A 565 -3.75 4.93 2.01
N CYS A 566 -3.63 4.06 3.00
CA CYS A 566 -4.77 3.30 3.46
C CYS A 566 -4.59 2.76 4.88
N GLY A 567 -5.61 2.94 5.71
CA GLY A 567 -5.61 2.42 7.07
C GLY A 567 -4.73 3.17 8.04
N GLU A 568 -4.37 4.40 7.77
CA GLU A 568 -3.72 5.30 8.72
C GLU A 568 -4.71 5.71 9.81
N ALA A 569 -5.90 6.10 9.39
CA ALA A 569 -7.07 6.38 10.23
C ALA A 569 -8.35 5.87 9.53
N GLY A 570 -9.53 6.24 10.03
CA GLY A 570 -10.81 5.99 9.35
C GLY A 570 -11.26 4.52 9.33
N ALA A 571 -12.13 4.22 8.38
CA ALA A 571 -12.88 2.98 8.34
C ALA A 571 -12.07 1.79 7.77
N ILE A 572 -12.33 0.59 8.27
CA ILE A 572 -11.72 -0.67 7.78
C ILE A 572 -12.08 -0.94 6.31
N THR A 573 -13.20 -0.40 5.82
CA THR A 573 -13.63 -0.52 4.44
C THR A 573 -12.61 0.02 3.44
N HIS A 574 -11.79 1.00 3.83
CA HIS A 574 -10.69 1.50 3.01
C HIS A 574 -9.64 0.40 2.75
N LEU A 575 -9.23 -0.30 3.81
CA LEU A 575 -8.29 -1.42 3.73
C LEU A 575 -8.86 -2.59 2.92
N LEU A 576 -10.17 -2.79 2.96
CA LEU A 576 -10.84 -3.82 2.18
C LEU A 576 -10.80 -3.48 0.68
N ALA A 577 -11.09 -2.23 0.31
CA ALA A 577 -10.98 -1.76 -1.06
C ALA A 577 -9.54 -1.85 -1.56
N ALA A 578 -8.56 -1.47 -0.73
CA ALA A 578 -7.15 -1.59 -1.05
C ALA A 578 -6.69 -3.06 -1.17
N PHE A 579 -7.25 -3.98 -0.38
CA PHE A 579 -7.00 -5.42 -0.53
C PHE A 579 -7.32 -5.89 -1.96
N MET A 580 -8.41 -5.42 -2.55
CA MET A 580 -8.77 -5.78 -3.93
C MET A 580 -7.91 -5.05 -4.96
N THR A 581 -7.64 -3.76 -4.78
CA THR A 581 -7.22 -2.86 -5.86
C THR A 581 -5.75 -2.46 -5.84
N ALA A 582 -5.11 -2.42 -4.66
CA ALA A 582 -3.78 -1.88 -4.49
C ALA A 582 -2.67 -2.94 -4.61
N ASP A 583 -1.57 -2.60 -5.27
CA ASP A 583 -0.35 -3.41 -5.27
C ASP A 583 0.25 -3.47 -3.85
N ASN A 584 0.42 -2.31 -3.23
CA ASN A 584 0.81 -2.15 -1.84
C ASN A 584 0.16 -0.90 -1.23
N ILE A 585 0.26 -0.73 0.09
CA ILE A 585 -0.34 0.39 0.80
C ILE A 585 0.68 1.14 1.65
N SER A 586 0.38 2.40 1.96
CA SER A 586 1.09 3.17 2.98
C SER A 586 0.32 3.15 4.30
N HIS A 587 1.06 3.13 5.42
CA HIS A 587 0.63 3.08 6.81
C HIS A 587 0.01 1.75 7.26
N GLY A 588 -1.19 1.40 6.86
CA GLY A 588 -1.85 0.15 7.23
C GLY A 588 -2.12 -0.06 8.73
N LEU A 589 -2.07 0.99 9.56
CA LEU A 589 -2.15 0.89 11.02
C LEU A 589 -3.43 0.19 11.50
N ASN A 590 -4.55 0.48 10.85
CA ASN A 590 -5.86 -0.06 11.20
C ASN A 590 -6.05 -1.54 10.85
N LEU A 591 -5.09 -2.19 10.16
CA LEU A 591 -5.10 -3.65 10.00
C LEU A 591 -5.09 -4.37 11.35
N LYS A 592 -4.52 -3.77 12.39
CA LYS A 592 -4.55 -4.33 13.75
C LYS A 592 -5.98 -4.54 14.30
N LYS A 593 -6.96 -3.79 13.79
CA LYS A 593 -8.36 -3.86 14.20
C LYS A 593 -9.15 -5.00 13.53
N SER A 594 -8.62 -5.59 12.44
CA SER A 594 -9.30 -6.66 11.69
C SER A 594 -8.39 -7.87 11.51
N PRO A 595 -8.50 -8.90 12.36
CA PRO A 595 -7.69 -10.12 12.23
C PRO A 595 -7.83 -10.79 10.86
N VAL A 596 -9.03 -10.79 10.30
CA VAL A 596 -9.29 -11.42 8.99
C VAL A 596 -8.56 -10.70 7.87
N LEU A 597 -8.66 -9.36 7.80
CA LEU A 597 -7.91 -8.58 6.81
C LEU A 597 -6.40 -8.71 7.01
N GLN A 598 -5.93 -8.65 8.27
CA GLN A 598 -4.52 -8.82 8.57
C GLN A 598 -4.00 -10.18 8.07
N TYR A 599 -4.79 -11.27 8.27
CA TYR A 599 -4.44 -12.59 7.79
C TYR A 599 -4.49 -12.70 6.25
N LEU A 600 -5.47 -12.07 5.60
CA LEU A 600 -5.53 -11.97 4.13
C LEU A 600 -4.34 -11.20 3.54
N TYR A 601 -3.93 -10.09 4.17
CA TYR A 601 -2.73 -9.34 3.79
C TYR A 601 -1.46 -10.20 3.94
N TYR A 602 -1.38 -11.00 5.01
CA TYR A 602 -0.29 -11.95 5.18
C TYR A 602 -0.28 -13.05 4.10
N LEU A 603 -1.42 -13.69 3.83
CA LEU A 603 -1.52 -14.75 2.82
C LEU A 603 -1.16 -14.26 1.41
N SER A 604 -1.58 -13.05 1.08
CA SER A 604 -1.32 -12.40 -0.21
C SER A 604 0.02 -11.65 -0.26
N GLN A 605 0.77 -11.60 0.86
CA GLN A 605 2.03 -10.85 0.97
C GLN A 605 1.94 -9.42 0.42
N ILE A 606 0.86 -8.70 0.80
CA ILE A 606 0.68 -7.30 0.39
C ILE A 606 1.67 -6.43 1.16
N PRO A 607 2.56 -5.69 0.47
CA PRO A 607 3.52 -4.84 1.14
C PRO A 607 2.87 -3.62 1.81
N ILE A 608 3.43 -3.25 2.97
CA ILE A 608 2.97 -2.12 3.77
C ILE A 608 4.17 -1.21 4.07
N ALA A 609 4.12 0.04 3.59
CA ALA A 609 5.11 1.05 3.91
C ALA A 609 4.71 1.78 5.20
N MET A 610 5.47 1.58 6.27
CA MET A 610 5.17 2.12 7.59
C MET A 610 6.13 3.26 7.96
N SER A 611 5.62 4.30 8.61
CA SER A 611 6.36 5.50 8.99
C SER A 611 6.22 5.77 10.49
N PRO A 612 6.97 5.06 11.34
CA PRO A 612 6.82 5.12 12.80
C PRO A 612 6.97 6.52 13.41
N LEU A 613 7.87 7.37 12.90
CA LEU A 613 8.03 8.71 13.43
C LEU A 613 6.82 9.59 13.13
N SER A 614 6.34 9.56 11.90
CA SER A 614 5.10 10.24 11.51
C SER A 614 3.92 9.77 12.36
N ASN A 615 3.74 8.45 12.45
CA ASN A 615 2.64 7.87 13.21
C ASN A 615 2.70 8.25 14.70
N ASN A 616 3.89 8.31 15.31
CA ASN A 616 4.06 8.74 16.70
C ASN A 616 3.73 10.22 16.92
N SER A 617 3.97 11.03 15.91
CA SER A 617 3.67 12.47 15.99
C SER A 617 2.18 12.78 15.77
N LEU A 618 1.45 11.94 15.03
CA LEU A 618 0.10 12.24 14.55
C LEU A 618 -1.01 11.37 15.18
N PHE A 619 -0.81 10.06 15.34
CA PHE A 619 -1.91 9.14 15.59
C PHE A 619 -1.78 8.28 16.84
N LEU A 620 -0.57 7.76 17.13
CA LEU A 620 -0.40 6.79 18.21
C LEU A 620 1.05 6.75 18.72
N GLU A 621 1.20 6.40 19.98
CA GLU A 621 2.50 6.18 20.62
C GLU A 621 3.22 5.00 20.00
N TYR A 622 4.55 5.00 20.04
CA TYR A 622 5.38 3.88 19.55
C TYR A 622 4.97 2.52 20.12
N ALA A 623 4.63 2.46 21.40
CA ALA A 623 4.20 1.22 22.06
C ALA A 623 2.92 0.61 21.47
N LYS A 624 2.09 1.42 20.81
CA LYS A 624 0.84 1.00 20.16
C LYS A 624 1.00 0.79 18.65
N ASN A 625 2.17 1.12 18.10
CA ASN A 625 2.44 0.95 16.67
C ASN A 625 2.54 -0.54 16.32
N PRO A 626 1.80 -1.03 15.32
CA PRO A 626 1.77 -2.44 14.99
C PRO A 626 2.99 -2.96 14.23
N LEU A 627 4.00 -2.15 13.93
CA LEU A 627 5.16 -2.53 13.10
C LEU A 627 5.80 -3.85 13.57
N LEU A 628 6.16 -3.94 14.86
CA LEU A 628 6.79 -5.15 15.40
C LEU A 628 5.86 -6.36 15.30
N ASP A 629 4.59 -6.18 15.65
CA ASP A 629 3.57 -7.24 15.59
C ASP A 629 3.37 -7.74 14.16
N PHE A 630 3.30 -6.84 13.18
CA PHE A 630 3.20 -7.20 11.77
C PHE A 630 4.44 -7.92 11.27
N HIS A 631 5.63 -7.43 11.62
CA HIS A 631 6.89 -8.08 11.26
C HIS A 631 6.99 -9.50 11.85
N GLN A 632 6.67 -9.67 13.14
CA GLN A 632 6.68 -10.99 13.81
C GLN A 632 5.71 -11.99 13.16
N LYS A 633 4.56 -11.52 12.69
CA LYS A 633 3.58 -12.36 11.98
C LYS A 633 3.98 -12.67 10.53
N GLY A 634 5.00 -12.00 10.00
CA GLY A 634 5.48 -12.22 8.63
C GLY A 634 4.74 -11.41 7.56
N LEU A 635 4.02 -10.35 7.94
CA LEU A 635 3.53 -9.39 6.94
C LEU A 635 4.71 -8.68 6.29
N MET A 636 4.60 -8.39 5.01
CA MET A 636 5.64 -7.72 4.25
C MET A 636 5.66 -6.22 4.58
N VAL A 637 6.49 -5.82 5.53
CA VAL A 637 6.61 -4.42 5.96
C VAL A 637 7.91 -3.78 5.45
N SER A 638 7.87 -2.47 5.22
CA SER A 638 9.05 -1.63 5.00
C SER A 638 8.94 -0.36 5.83
N LEU A 639 10.08 0.30 6.08
CA LEU A 639 10.13 1.61 6.70
C LEU A 639 10.19 2.71 5.64
N SER A 640 9.54 3.82 5.96
CA SER A 640 9.45 5.01 5.11
C SER A 640 9.38 6.27 5.97
N THR A 641 9.65 7.42 5.37
CA THR A 641 9.82 8.67 6.13
C THR A 641 8.56 9.54 6.16
N ASP A 642 7.64 9.35 5.17
CA ASP A 642 6.44 10.17 5.01
C ASP A 642 6.80 11.65 4.70
N ASP A 643 7.00 12.45 5.74
CA ASP A 643 7.31 13.88 5.66
C ASP A 643 8.58 14.26 6.44
N PRO A 644 9.77 14.10 5.87
CA PRO A 644 11.02 14.51 6.54
C PRO A 644 11.02 15.95 7.04
N MET A 645 10.35 16.85 6.35
CA MET A 645 10.24 18.27 6.73
C MET A 645 9.62 18.47 8.12
N GLN A 646 8.71 17.57 8.54
CA GLN A 646 8.04 17.68 9.83
C GLN A 646 8.61 16.77 10.91
N PHE A 647 9.29 15.67 10.53
CA PHE A 647 9.60 14.61 11.50
C PHE A 647 11.08 14.28 11.63
N HIS A 648 11.95 14.73 10.69
CA HIS A 648 13.35 14.32 10.65
C HIS A 648 14.32 15.49 10.70
N TYR A 649 15.47 15.25 11.34
CA TYR A 649 16.48 16.28 11.60
C TYR A 649 17.79 16.07 10.84
N THR A 650 18.03 14.86 10.32
CA THR A 650 19.30 14.50 9.66
C THR A 650 19.18 14.54 8.13
N LYS A 651 20.33 14.50 7.44
CA LYS A 651 20.39 14.39 5.98
C LYS A 651 20.00 13.02 5.44
N GLU A 652 19.88 12.02 6.30
CA GLU A 652 19.49 10.65 5.98
C GLU A 652 18.22 10.26 6.73
N PRO A 653 17.05 10.84 6.38
CA PRO A 653 15.81 10.62 7.10
C PRO A 653 15.42 9.14 7.20
N LEU A 654 15.64 8.37 6.14
CA LEU A 654 15.34 6.93 6.14
C LEU A 654 16.21 6.17 7.14
N MET A 655 17.50 6.52 7.28
CA MET A 655 18.38 5.92 8.29
C MET A 655 17.97 6.32 9.71
N GLU A 656 17.43 7.52 9.89
CA GLU A 656 16.84 7.97 11.15
C GLU A 656 15.64 7.12 11.55
N GLU A 657 14.74 6.80 10.60
CA GLU A 657 13.62 5.86 10.81
C GLU A 657 14.11 4.49 11.24
N TYR A 658 15.07 3.90 10.53
CA TYR A 658 15.63 2.59 10.87
C TYR A 658 16.31 2.60 12.24
N ALA A 659 17.08 3.64 12.56
CA ALA A 659 17.78 3.75 13.84
C ALA A 659 16.82 3.82 15.02
N ILE A 660 15.76 4.64 14.89
CA ILE A 660 14.72 4.79 15.92
C ILE A 660 13.89 3.52 16.04
N ALA A 661 13.45 2.95 14.91
CA ALA A 661 12.70 1.70 14.91
C ALA A 661 13.48 0.55 15.54
N ALA A 662 14.80 0.42 15.23
CA ALA A 662 15.65 -0.59 15.83
C ALA A 662 15.74 -0.44 17.36
N GLN A 663 15.85 0.78 17.88
CA GLN A 663 15.91 1.03 19.31
C GLN A 663 14.57 0.84 20.02
N VAL A 664 13.49 1.34 19.43
CA VAL A 664 12.14 1.30 20.03
C VAL A 664 11.60 -0.13 20.02
N PHE A 665 11.66 -0.80 18.87
CA PHE A 665 11.07 -2.13 18.66
C PHE A 665 12.07 -3.28 18.89
N LYS A 666 13.33 -2.97 19.23
CA LYS A 666 14.40 -3.95 19.49
C LYS A 666 14.66 -4.87 18.29
N LEU A 667 14.66 -4.30 17.10
CA LEU A 667 14.93 -5.04 15.87
C LEU A 667 16.39 -5.50 15.81
N SER A 668 16.58 -6.75 15.40
CA SER A 668 17.91 -7.31 15.09
C SER A 668 18.45 -6.74 13.75
N THR A 669 19.72 -6.97 13.48
CA THR A 669 20.31 -6.63 12.18
C THR A 669 19.63 -7.39 11.04
N CYS A 670 19.25 -8.66 11.27
CA CYS A 670 18.53 -9.48 10.30
C CYS A 670 17.15 -8.89 9.99
N ASP A 671 16.41 -8.45 11.02
CA ASP A 671 15.10 -7.81 10.85
C ASP A 671 15.20 -6.53 10.03
N MET A 672 16.18 -5.66 10.35
CA MET A 672 16.38 -4.42 9.58
C MET A 672 16.73 -4.70 8.13
N CYS A 673 17.56 -5.70 7.86
CA CYS A 673 17.92 -6.09 6.49
C CYS A 673 16.73 -6.73 5.75
N GLU A 674 15.90 -7.54 6.42
CA GLU A 674 14.66 -8.10 5.88
C GLU A 674 13.68 -6.98 5.49
N ILE A 675 13.49 -5.98 6.33
CA ILE A 675 12.65 -4.79 6.07
C ILE A 675 13.22 -3.98 4.90
N ALA A 676 14.55 -3.80 4.84
CA ALA A 676 15.21 -3.11 3.73
C ALA A 676 15.04 -3.87 2.39
N ARG A 677 15.19 -5.20 2.41
CA ARG A 677 14.92 -6.05 1.24
C ARG A 677 13.48 -5.89 0.76
N SER A 678 12.51 -5.89 1.68
CA SER A 678 11.09 -5.70 1.37
C SER A 678 10.84 -4.35 0.70
N SER A 679 11.55 -3.29 1.07
CA SER A 679 11.42 -1.96 0.44
C SER A 679 11.80 -1.97 -1.05
N ILE A 680 12.82 -2.74 -1.43
CA ILE A 680 13.22 -2.87 -2.84
C ILE A 680 12.22 -3.73 -3.62
N LEU A 681 11.72 -4.81 -3.03
CA LEU A 681 10.74 -5.68 -3.70
C LEU A 681 9.46 -4.92 -4.05
N GLN A 682 8.97 -4.08 -3.14
CA GLN A 682 7.70 -3.36 -3.31
C GLN A 682 7.80 -2.09 -4.16
N CYS A 683 9.00 -1.54 -4.37
CA CYS A 683 9.19 -0.32 -5.15
C CYS A 683 9.04 -0.55 -6.67
N GLY A 684 9.01 0.55 -7.42
CA GLY A 684 8.91 0.54 -8.89
C GLY A 684 10.24 0.54 -9.64
N LEU A 685 11.35 0.18 -9.00
CA LEU A 685 12.64 -0.01 -9.66
C LEU A 685 12.55 -1.07 -10.76
N SER A 686 13.34 -0.89 -11.83
CA SER A 686 13.38 -1.82 -12.95
C SER A 686 13.88 -3.21 -12.55
N HIS A 687 13.64 -4.18 -13.44
CA HIS A 687 14.17 -5.53 -13.24
C HIS A 687 15.71 -5.52 -13.13
N GLU A 688 16.40 -4.75 -13.97
CA GLU A 688 17.86 -4.62 -13.93
C GLU A 688 18.37 -4.03 -12.61
N GLU A 689 17.71 -2.98 -12.10
CA GLU A 689 18.07 -2.36 -10.82
C GLU A 689 17.84 -3.34 -9.66
N LYS A 690 16.69 -4.04 -9.63
CA LYS A 690 16.40 -5.04 -8.61
C LYS A 690 17.37 -6.22 -8.64
N THR A 691 17.73 -6.71 -9.83
CA THR A 691 18.74 -7.76 -10.01
C THR A 691 20.10 -7.32 -9.47
N LYS A 692 20.50 -6.08 -9.76
CA LYS A 692 21.73 -5.50 -9.23
C LYS A 692 21.75 -5.40 -7.70
N PHE A 693 20.60 -5.09 -7.09
CA PHE A 693 20.48 -4.82 -5.64
C PHE A 693 20.18 -6.06 -4.80
N LEU A 694 19.41 -7.00 -5.32
CA LEU A 694 18.94 -8.18 -4.59
C LEU A 694 19.56 -9.51 -5.08
N GLY A 695 20.07 -9.54 -6.32
CA GLY A 695 20.58 -10.76 -6.98
C GLY A 695 19.67 -11.21 -8.12
N GLU A 696 20.17 -12.08 -8.97
CA GLU A 696 19.52 -12.52 -10.22
C GLU A 696 18.17 -13.19 -9.98
N ASN A 697 18.06 -13.96 -8.91
CA ASN A 697 16.87 -14.74 -8.61
C ASN A 697 15.87 -14.02 -7.69
N TYR A 698 15.97 -12.70 -7.53
CA TYR A 698 15.12 -11.96 -6.57
C TYR A 698 13.61 -12.15 -6.79
N GLY A 699 13.21 -12.52 -8.01
CA GLY A 699 11.80 -12.78 -8.36
C GLY A 699 11.30 -14.15 -7.91
N GLU A 700 12.18 -15.03 -7.39
CA GLU A 700 11.78 -16.27 -6.76
C GLU A 700 11.45 -16.05 -5.29
N GLU A 701 10.43 -16.76 -4.80
CA GLU A 701 9.98 -16.64 -3.43
C GLU A 701 10.75 -17.64 -2.53
N GLY A 702 10.97 -17.24 -1.28
CA GLY A 702 11.73 -18.04 -0.33
C GLY A 702 13.24 -17.86 -0.40
N PRO A 703 14.02 -18.82 0.12
CA PRO A 703 15.48 -18.75 0.20
C PRO A 703 16.16 -18.73 -1.19
N GLN A 704 15.50 -19.26 -2.20
CA GLN A 704 15.99 -19.29 -3.59
C GLN A 704 16.11 -17.88 -4.19
N GLY A 705 15.21 -16.98 -3.82
CA GLY A 705 15.19 -15.58 -4.24
C GLY A 705 16.03 -14.65 -3.38
N ASN A 706 16.81 -15.18 -2.43
CA ASN A 706 17.63 -14.38 -1.55
C ASN A 706 19.12 -14.56 -1.84
N ASN A 707 19.81 -13.46 -2.04
CA ASN A 707 21.26 -13.43 -2.13
C ASN A 707 21.82 -12.72 -0.90
N ILE A 708 22.29 -13.48 0.08
CA ILE A 708 22.80 -12.94 1.34
C ILE A 708 23.94 -11.92 1.12
N GLY A 709 24.76 -12.12 0.10
CA GLY A 709 25.84 -11.19 -0.28
C GLY A 709 25.34 -9.82 -0.77
N LYS A 710 24.05 -9.70 -1.13
CA LYS A 710 23.39 -8.45 -1.55
C LYS A 710 22.48 -7.89 -0.47
N THR A 711 21.67 -8.75 0.13
CA THR A 711 20.58 -8.35 1.04
C THR A 711 20.99 -8.32 2.49
N ASN A 712 22.01 -9.07 2.87
CA ASN A 712 22.39 -9.31 4.26
C ASN A 712 21.25 -9.88 5.12
N VAL A 713 20.36 -10.66 4.50
CA VAL A 713 19.30 -11.42 5.18
C VAL A 713 19.73 -12.87 5.25
N SER A 714 19.65 -13.46 6.45
CA SER A 714 19.96 -14.87 6.68
C SER A 714 19.11 -15.79 5.81
N GLN A 715 19.73 -16.83 5.23
CA GLN A 715 19.00 -17.88 4.49
C GLN A 715 18.06 -18.66 5.40
N ILE A 716 18.45 -18.85 6.66
CA ILE A 716 17.62 -19.47 7.70
C ILE A 716 16.33 -18.65 7.88
N ARG A 717 16.41 -17.32 7.98
CA ARG A 717 15.25 -16.45 8.09
C ARG A 717 14.32 -16.58 6.87
N MET A 718 14.88 -16.57 5.68
CA MET A 718 14.11 -16.68 4.45
C MET A 718 13.42 -18.04 4.31
N ALA A 719 14.11 -19.13 4.68
CA ALA A 719 13.53 -20.46 4.71
C ALA A 719 12.38 -20.57 5.73
N TYR A 720 12.59 -20.07 6.94
CA TYR A 720 11.56 -20.02 7.98
C TYR A 720 10.29 -19.28 7.51
N ARG A 721 10.47 -18.07 6.93
CA ARG A 721 9.33 -17.26 6.40
C ARG A 721 8.57 -18.01 5.33
N TYR A 722 9.28 -18.58 4.37
CA TYR A 722 8.68 -19.28 3.23
C TYR A 722 7.99 -20.58 3.64
N GLU A 723 8.64 -21.44 4.42
CA GLU A 723 8.06 -22.69 4.94
C GLU A 723 6.80 -22.41 5.76
N THR A 724 6.82 -21.35 6.59
CA THR A 724 5.65 -20.98 7.40
C THR A 724 4.50 -20.48 6.53
N TRP A 725 4.79 -19.69 5.50
CA TRP A 725 3.78 -19.19 4.57
C TRP A 725 3.15 -20.31 3.73
N CYS A 726 3.96 -21.22 3.19
CA CYS A 726 3.48 -22.41 2.50
C CYS A 726 2.60 -23.28 3.38
N TYR A 727 2.97 -23.42 4.67
CA TYR A 727 2.18 -24.17 5.63
C TYR A 727 0.77 -23.55 5.82
N GLU A 728 0.66 -22.23 5.95
CA GLU A 728 -0.64 -21.56 6.07
C GLU A 728 -1.51 -21.71 4.81
N LEU A 729 -0.90 -21.63 3.62
CA LEU A 729 -1.60 -21.86 2.34
C LEU A 729 -2.06 -23.32 2.22
N ASN A 730 -1.24 -24.28 2.64
CA ASN A 730 -1.60 -25.70 2.65
C ASN A 730 -2.79 -26.01 3.55
N LEU A 731 -2.89 -25.35 4.72
CA LEU A 731 -4.05 -25.53 5.60
C LEU A 731 -5.37 -25.17 4.90
N ILE A 732 -5.36 -24.13 4.10
CA ILE A 732 -6.54 -23.71 3.32
C ILE A 732 -6.87 -24.78 2.26
N ALA A 733 -5.86 -25.28 1.55
CA ALA A 733 -6.04 -26.31 0.53
C ALA A 733 -6.54 -27.65 1.13
N GLU A 734 -6.06 -28.03 2.30
CA GLU A 734 -6.52 -29.23 3.01
C GLU A 734 -7.96 -29.10 3.50
N GLY A 735 -8.33 -27.92 4.04
CA GLY A 735 -9.71 -27.66 4.48
C GLY A 735 -10.73 -27.69 3.35
N LEU A 736 -10.30 -27.42 2.10
CA LEU A 736 -11.20 -27.55 0.94
C LEU A 736 -11.36 -28.98 0.44
N LYS A 737 -10.34 -29.85 0.63
CA LYS A 737 -10.40 -31.28 0.22
C LYS A 737 -11.27 -32.14 1.13
N THR A 738 -11.50 -31.71 2.37
CA THR A 738 -12.38 -32.41 3.30
C THR A 738 -13.87 -32.23 2.97
N SER A 739 -14.20 -31.30 2.07
CA SER A 739 -15.57 -31.01 1.64
C SER A 739 -16.02 -31.81 0.40
N GLU A 740 -15.14 -32.53 -0.27
CA GLU A 740 -15.43 -33.51 -1.31
C GLU A 740 -15.62 -34.93 -0.69
#